data_05f326802eaca17702d787783626a0e2
#
_entry.id   05f326802eaca17702d787783626a0e2
#
_cell.length_a   1.000
_cell.length_b   1.000
_cell.length_c   1.000
_cell.angle_alpha   90.00
_cell.angle_beta   90.00
_cell.angle_gamma   90.00
#
_symmetry.space_group_name_H-M   'P 1'
#
loop_
_entity.id
_entity.type
_entity.pdbx_description
1 polymer ?
#
loop_
_entity_poly.entity_id
_entity_poly.type
_entity_poly.pdbx_seq_one_letter_code
_entity_poly.pdbx_strand_id
1 'polypeptide(L)'
;MAEQRKNTQEQDLNQLLKVRREKLAELQANGKDPFQIVKYDATHHSQEIKDAFEELEGKAVSVAGRIMSKRVMGKASFCNIQDLQGNIQSYVARDNIGEDSYKDFKKMDIGDIVGIEGDVFKTKTGEISIHATAVTLLSKSLQVLPEKFHGLTNTDLRYRQRYVDLIMNPEVKDTFIKRSKIISAIRKYLDGQGFMEVETPMLVANAGGAAARPFETHFNALDEDFKLRISLELYLKRLIVGGLERVYEIGRVFRNEGLDTRHNPEFTLMELYQAYTDYKGMMDLTENLYRHVAQEVLGTTQIVYNGIEMDLGKPFERITMVDAVKKYANVDFNEVHTLEEARALADAHHIEYEERHKKGDILNLFFEEYVEEHLIQPTFVMDHPVEISPLTKKKPENPDYVERFEFFMNGWEMANAYSELNDPIDQRERFKAQEEQLAQGDEEANTTDEDFMNALEIGMPPTGGIGFGIDRMCMLLTDSSAIRDVLLFPTMKSQGAAKNEANNAAQAGVTAPAEEEKPAEKIDFSKVKVEPLFEEMVDFDTFSKSDFRAVKVKACEAVKKSKKLLQFTLDDGTGIDRTILSGIHAYYEPEELVGKTLIAITNLPPRAMMGIDSCGMLLSAIHEEEGEEKLHLLMVDDHIPAGAKLY
;
A
#
# COMPACT_ATOMS: atom_id res chain seq x y z
N MET A 1 9.03 4.53 -36.15
CA MET A 1 7.56 4.33 -36.30
C MET A 1 6.81 4.34 -34.96
N ALA A 2 7.30 3.70 -33.90
CA ALA A 2 6.65 3.77 -32.57
C ALA A 2 6.77 5.15 -31.92
N GLU A 3 7.92 5.77 -31.99
CA GLU A 3 8.18 7.13 -31.49
C GLU A 3 7.39 8.21 -32.24
N GLN A 4 7.32 8.12 -33.57
CA GLN A 4 6.47 9.02 -34.35
C GLN A 4 4.99 8.87 -33.98
N ARG A 5 4.53 7.64 -33.69
CA ARG A 5 3.16 7.41 -33.21
C ARG A 5 2.94 8.00 -31.80
N LYS A 6 3.92 7.87 -30.91
CA LYS A 6 3.84 8.42 -29.54
C LYS A 6 3.82 9.95 -29.55
N ASN A 7 4.71 10.58 -30.31
CA ASN A 7 4.75 12.03 -30.47
C ASN A 7 3.45 12.59 -31.12
N THR A 8 2.89 11.88 -32.09
CA THR A 8 1.60 12.25 -32.68
C THR A 8 0.47 12.12 -31.66
N GLN A 9 0.44 11.04 -30.85
CA GLN A 9 -0.56 10.86 -29.81
C GLN A 9 -0.49 11.92 -28.71
N GLU A 10 0.70 12.33 -28.29
CA GLU A 10 0.88 13.41 -27.29
C GLU A 10 0.46 14.79 -27.87
N GLN A 11 0.78 15.08 -29.12
CA GLN A 11 0.33 16.29 -29.80
C GLN A 11 -1.19 16.32 -29.95
N ASP A 12 -1.80 15.20 -30.34
CA ASP A 12 -3.25 15.07 -30.46
C ASP A 12 -3.93 15.23 -29.09
N LEU A 13 -3.36 14.67 -28.00
CA LEU A 13 -3.87 14.84 -26.65
C LEU A 13 -3.81 16.30 -26.20
N ASN A 14 -2.69 16.97 -26.37
CA ASN A 14 -2.53 18.38 -26.02
C ASN A 14 -3.52 19.27 -26.81
N GLN A 15 -3.76 18.95 -28.08
CA GLN A 15 -4.77 19.65 -28.87
C GLN A 15 -6.18 19.43 -28.32
N LEU A 16 -6.53 18.19 -27.91
CA LEU A 16 -7.83 17.91 -27.30
C LEU A 16 -8.03 18.66 -25.97
N LEU A 17 -6.99 18.69 -25.12
CA LEU A 17 -7.04 19.45 -23.87
C LEU A 17 -7.23 20.94 -24.09
N LYS A 18 -6.57 21.51 -25.10
CA LYS A 18 -6.73 22.91 -25.50
C LYS A 18 -8.18 23.19 -25.97
N VAL A 19 -8.71 22.35 -26.85
CA VAL A 19 -10.10 22.48 -27.35
C VAL A 19 -11.13 22.44 -26.20
N ARG A 20 -10.92 21.57 -25.19
CA ARG A 20 -11.83 21.51 -24.03
C ARG A 20 -11.81 22.79 -23.21
N ARG A 21 -10.63 23.42 -23.02
CA ARG A 21 -10.49 24.71 -22.34
C ARG A 21 -11.14 25.85 -23.14
N GLU A 22 -10.97 25.84 -24.47
CA GLU A 22 -11.62 26.81 -25.36
C GLU A 22 -13.16 26.72 -25.29
N LYS A 23 -13.70 25.50 -25.28
CA LYS A 23 -15.15 25.27 -25.09
C LYS A 23 -15.66 25.78 -23.74
N LEU A 24 -14.89 25.59 -22.67
CA LEU A 24 -15.24 26.15 -21.36
C LEU A 24 -15.25 27.68 -21.40
N ALA A 25 -14.23 28.32 -21.96
CA ALA A 25 -14.15 29.77 -22.09
C ALA A 25 -15.32 30.33 -22.93
N GLU A 26 -15.72 29.64 -24.00
CA GLU A 26 -16.90 29.99 -24.79
C GLU A 26 -18.20 29.95 -23.95
N LEU A 27 -18.37 28.89 -23.14
CA LEU A 27 -19.52 28.75 -22.23
C LEU A 27 -19.56 29.88 -21.20
N GLN A 28 -18.42 30.20 -20.59
CA GLN A 28 -18.28 31.26 -19.60
C GLN A 28 -18.59 32.64 -20.22
N ALA A 29 -18.05 32.91 -21.41
CA ALA A 29 -18.32 34.19 -22.13
C ALA A 29 -19.79 34.36 -22.51
N ASN A 30 -20.52 33.24 -22.71
CA ASN A 30 -21.94 33.23 -23.04
C ASN A 30 -22.87 33.16 -21.80
N GLY A 31 -22.34 33.32 -20.58
CA GLY A 31 -23.10 33.22 -19.33
C GLY A 31 -23.65 31.84 -19.01
N LYS A 32 -23.05 30.78 -19.57
CA LYS A 32 -23.41 29.38 -19.38
C LYS A 32 -22.32 28.61 -18.65
N ASP A 33 -21.67 29.26 -17.68
CA ASP A 33 -20.59 28.63 -16.89
C ASP A 33 -21.13 27.49 -16.02
N PRO A 34 -20.77 26.22 -16.29
CA PRO A 34 -21.26 25.07 -15.52
C PRO A 34 -20.81 25.13 -14.07
N PHE A 35 -19.68 25.78 -13.75
CA PHE A 35 -19.13 25.86 -12.40
C PHE A 35 -19.86 26.85 -11.49
N GLN A 36 -20.82 27.64 -12.03
CA GLN A 36 -21.73 28.47 -11.24
C GLN A 36 -22.94 27.66 -10.71
N ILE A 37 -23.17 26.45 -11.20
CA ILE A 37 -24.27 25.60 -10.75
C ILE A 37 -23.85 24.93 -9.43
N VAL A 38 -24.52 25.28 -8.35
CA VAL A 38 -24.20 24.79 -6.99
C VAL A 38 -25.08 23.61 -6.53
N LYS A 39 -26.19 23.36 -7.23
CA LYS A 39 -27.15 22.30 -6.89
C LYS A 39 -27.86 21.78 -8.14
N TYR A 40 -28.14 20.47 -8.15
CA TYR A 40 -29.00 19.82 -9.11
C TYR A 40 -29.85 18.77 -8.41
N ASP A 41 -31.16 18.77 -8.64
CA ASP A 41 -32.09 17.87 -7.96
C ASP A 41 -32.35 16.62 -8.81
N ALA A 42 -31.49 15.61 -8.66
CA ALA A 42 -31.71 14.28 -9.22
C ALA A 42 -32.74 13.52 -8.38
N THR A 43 -33.73 12.90 -9.04
CA THR A 43 -34.81 12.17 -8.38
C THR A 43 -34.52 10.66 -8.27
N HIS A 44 -33.77 10.11 -9.22
CA HIS A 44 -33.50 8.68 -9.33
C HIS A 44 -32.06 8.41 -9.78
N HIS A 45 -31.58 7.22 -9.46
CA HIS A 45 -30.38 6.64 -10.06
C HIS A 45 -30.72 5.71 -11.21
N SER A 46 -29.71 5.43 -12.04
CA SER A 46 -29.85 4.60 -13.26
C SER A 46 -30.44 3.20 -13.01
N GLN A 47 -30.01 2.52 -11.94
CA GLN A 47 -30.48 1.17 -11.62
C GLN A 47 -31.90 1.20 -11.04
N GLU A 48 -32.23 2.17 -10.21
CA GLU A 48 -33.59 2.36 -9.67
C GLU A 48 -34.63 2.48 -10.79
N ILE A 49 -34.29 3.23 -11.86
CA ILE A 49 -35.18 3.37 -13.02
C ILE A 49 -35.33 2.03 -13.75
N LYS A 50 -34.26 1.25 -13.88
CA LYS A 50 -34.32 -0.04 -14.55
C LYS A 50 -35.12 -1.06 -13.76
N ASP A 51 -34.93 -1.10 -12.45
CA ASP A 51 -35.62 -2.05 -11.55
C ASP A 51 -37.12 -1.72 -11.42
N ALA A 52 -37.46 -0.42 -11.39
CA ALA A 52 -38.84 0.04 -11.28
C ALA A 52 -39.45 0.46 -12.65
N PHE A 53 -38.95 -0.10 -13.77
CA PHE A 53 -39.36 0.32 -15.11
C PHE A 53 -40.88 0.30 -15.32
N GLU A 54 -41.57 -0.78 -14.91
CA GLU A 54 -43.01 -0.93 -15.08
C GLU A 54 -43.82 0.18 -14.37
N GLU A 55 -43.28 0.69 -13.27
CA GLU A 55 -43.90 1.78 -12.51
C GLU A 55 -43.54 3.16 -13.07
N LEU A 56 -42.34 3.29 -13.65
CA LEU A 56 -41.78 4.57 -14.10
C LEU A 56 -41.95 4.82 -15.60
N GLU A 57 -42.42 3.86 -16.41
CA GLU A 57 -42.65 4.07 -17.84
C GLU A 57 -43.57 5.26 -18.08
N GLY A 58 -43.15 6.18 -18.92
CA GLY A 58 -43.85 7.43 -19.23
C GLY A 58 -43.85 8.47 -18.14
N LYS A 59 -43.20 8.24 -17.00
CA LYS A 59 -43.07 9.24 -15.93
C LYS A 59 -41.80 10.05 -16.07
N ALA A 60 -41.86 11.31 -15.67
CA ALA A 60 -40.75 12.23 -15.66
C ALA A 60 -39.78 11.88 -14.52
N VAL A 61 -38.50 11.81 -14.85
CA VAL A 61 -37.38 11.58 -13.91
C VAL A 61 -36.29 12.61 -14.17
N SER A 62 -35.44 12.83 -13.17
CA SER A 62 -34.23 13.62 -13.26
C SER A 62 -33.05 12.78 -12.78
N VAL A 63 -32.02 12.67 -13.60
CA VAL A 63 -30.80 11.92 -13.29
C VAL A 63 -29.57 12.79 -13.48
N ALA A 64 -28.52 12.53 -12.72
CA ALA A 64 -27.24 13.20 -12.89
C ALA A 64 -26.11 12.19 -13.01
N GLY A 65 -25.17 12.41 -13.93
CA GLY A 65 -24.07 11.48 -14.13
C GLY A 65 -23.04 11.95 -15.15
N ARG A 66 -22.04 11.16 -15.35
CA ARG A 66 -20.93 11.40 -16.29
C ARG A 66 -21.26 10.82 -17.68
N ILE A 67 -21.07 11.62 -18.72
CA ILE A 67 -21.18 11.12 -20.11
C ILE A 67 -20.05 10.13 -20.40
N MET A 68 -20.40 8.86 -20.59
CA MET A 68 -19.44 7.80 -20.90
C MET A 68 -19.42 7.44 -22.40
N SER A 69 -20.48 7.73 -23.12
CA SER A 69 -20.53 7.64 -24.57
C SER A 69 -21.57 8.59 -25.17
N LYS A 70 -21.31 9.03 -26.39
CA LYS A 70 -22.22 9.91 -27.11
C LYS A 70 -22.20 9.59 -28.60
N ARG A 71 -23.38 9.44 -29.20
CA ARG A 71 -23.55 9.20 -30.63
C ARG A 71 -24.52 10.21 -31.21
N VAL A 72 -24.01 11.12 -32.05
CA VAL A 72 -24.81 12.16 -32.72
C VAL A 72 -25.30 11.63 -34.07
N MET A 73 -26.62 11.72 -34.33
CA MET A 73 -27.27 11.28 -35.56
C MET A 73 -28.16 12.42 -36.11
N GLY A 74 -27.53 13.46 -36.60
CA GLY A 74 -28.25 14.60 -37.19
C GLY A 74 -29.03 15.42 -36.14
N LYS A 75 -30.39 15.26 -36.11
CA LYS A 75 -31.30 15.98 -35.22
C LYS A 75 -31.55 15.28 -33.88
N ALA A 76 -31.00 14.09 -33.71
CA ALA A 76 -31.14 13.30 -32.51
C ALA A 76 -29.78 12.70 -32.11
N SER A 77 -29.63 12.34 -30.85
CA SER A 77 -28.43 11.74 -30.30
C SER A 77 -28.79 10.74 -29.23
N PHE A 78 -27.91 9.77 -29.02
CA PHE A 78 -27.91 8.95 -27.82
C PHE A 78 -26.66 9.24 -27.00
N CYS A 79 -26.79 9.29 -25.68
CA CYS A 79 -25.65 9.27 -24.76
C CYS A 79 -25.93 8.28 -23.63
N ASN A 80 -24.86 7.68 -23.10
CA ASN A 80 -24.93 6.95 -21.84
C ASN A 80 -24.30 7.81 -20.75
N ILE A 81 -25.01 7.98 -19.66
CA ILE A 81 -24.49 8.59 -18.44
C ILE A 81 -24.28 7.53 -17.38
N GLN A 82 -23.21 7.68 -16.62
CA GLN A 82 -22.83 6.82 -15.49
C GLN A 82 -23.06 7.59 -14.19
N ASP A 83 -23.77 6.97 -13.27
CA ASP A 83 -23.96 7.43 -11.90
C ASP A 83 -23.36 6.46 -10.87
N LEU A 84 -23.77 6.53 -9.60
CA LEU A 84 -23.33 5.65 -8.53
C LEU A 84 -23.70 4.18 -8.80
N GLN A 85 -24.92 3.95 -9.31
CA GLN A 85 -25.50 2.61 -9.41
C GLN A 85 -25.31 1.95 -10.78
N GLY A 86 -24.87 2.70 -11.80
CA GLY A 86 -24.61 2.13 -13.11
C GLY A 86 -24.68 3.12 -14.26
N ASN A 87 -25.23 2.66 -15.40
CA ASN A 87 -25.36 3.47 -16.60
C ASN A 87 -26.80 3.49 -17.08
N ILE A 88 -27.25 4.63 -17.62
CA ILE A 88 -28.53 4.73 -18.32
C ILE A 88 -28.37 5.45 -19.64
N GLN A 89 -29.05 4.94 -20.67
CA GLN A 89 -29.10 5.57 -21.97
C GLN A 89 -30.09 6.76 -21.95
N SER A 90 -29.75 7.83 -22.63
CA SER A 90 -30.65 8.97 -22.84
C SER A 90 -30.73 9.30 -24.32
N TYR A 91 -31.96 9.44 -24.83
CA TYR A 91 -32.28 9.91 -26.16
C TYR A 91 -32.50 11.43 -26.13
N VAL A 92 -31.64 12.17 -26.80
CA VAL A 92 -31.64 13.63 -26.82
C VAL A 92 -31.95 14.11 -28.22
N ALA A 93 -33.14 14.64 -28.41
CA ALA A 93 -33.60 15.12 -29.71
C ALA A 93 -33.75 16.66 -29.72
N ARG A 94 -33.33 17.28 -30.82
CA ARG A 94 -33.41 18.73 -31.01
C ARG A 94 -34.82 19.27 -30.81
N ASP A 95 -35.81 18.50 -31.34
CA ASP A 95 -37.21 18.92 -31.33
C ASP A 95 -37.83 18.86 -29.90
N ASN A 96 -37.16 18.16 -28.95
CA ASN A 96 -37.60 18.04 -27.55
C ASN A 96 -36.91 19.05 -26.63
N ILE A 97 -35.58 19.25 -26.77
CA ILE A 97 -34.80 20.12 -25.88
C ILE A 97 -34.57 21.52 -26.45
N GLY A 98 -35.00 21.75 -27.70
CA GLY A 98 -34.78 23.00 -28.41
C GLY A 98 -33.45 23.05 -29.18
N GLU A 99 -33.41 23.95 -30.20
CA GLU A 99 -32.27 24.00 -31.13
C GLU A 99 -30.96 24.42 -30.44
N ASP A 100 -31.01 25.47 -29.57
CA ASP A 100 -29.83 25.99 -28.92
C ASP A 100 -29.28 25.03 -27.85
N SER A 101 -30.14 24.43 -27.02
CA SER A 101 -29.75 23.40 -26.05
C SER A 101 -29.15 22.18 -26.75
N TYR A 102 -29.69 21.81 -27.93
CA TYR A 102 -29.14 20.70 -28.71
C TYR A 102 -27.78 21.02 -29.34
N LYS A 103 -27.54 22.29 -29.76
CA LYS A 103 -26.22 22.76 -30.20
C LYS A 103 -25.20 22.67 -29.07
N ASP A 104 -25.57 23.09 -27.86
CA ASP A 104 -24.72 23.01 -26.67
C ASP A 104 -24.43 21.54 -26.31
N PHE A 105 -25.46 20.70 -26.30
CA PHE A 105 -25.28 19.25 -26.06
C PHE A 105 -24.30 18.60 -27.05
N LYS A 106 -24.35 18.96 -28.33
CA LYS A 106 -23.40 18.44 -29.34
C LYS A 106 -21.95 18.82 -29.04
N LYS A 107 -21.71 19.99 -28.41
CA LYS A 107 -20.37 20.46 -28.00
C LYS A 107 -19.86 19.78 -26.72
N MET A 108 -20.72 19.18 -25.90
CA MET A 108 -20.31 18.45 -24.69
C MET A 108 -19.41 17.30 -25.05
N ASP A 109 -18.48 16.95 -24.16
CA ASP A 109 -17.47 15.92 -24.36
C ASP A 109 -17.74 14.70 -23.48
N ILE A 110 -17.18 13.55 -23.86
CA ILE A 110 -17.10 12.37 -22.99
C ILE A 110 -16.30 12.77 -21.74
N GLY A 111 -16.82 12.42 -20.57
CA GLY A 111 -16.30 12.84 -19.28
C GLY A 111 -17.02 14.01 -18.64
N ASP A 112 -17.78 14.82 -19.38
CA ASP A 112 -18.60 15.88 -18.81
C ASP A 112 -19.66 15.32 -17.85
N ILE A 113 -19.97 16.03 -16.78
CA ILE A 113 -21.06 15.68 -15.86
C ILE A 113 -22.30 16.48 -16.24
N VAL A 114 -23.40 15.80 -16.41
CA VAL A 114 -24.67 16.37 -16.86
C VAL A 114 -25.83 15.96 -15.97
N GLY A 115 -26.82 16.84 -15.89
CA GLY A 115 -28.17 16.52 -15.44
C GLY A 115 -29.08 16.31 -16.65
N ILE A 116 -29.92 15.30 -16.62
CA ILE A 116 -30.90 15.01 -17.68
C ILE A 116 -32.27 14.83 -17.05
N GLU A 117 -33.21 15.63 -17.51
CA GLU A 117 -34.64 15.50 -17.19
C GLU A 117 -35.36 14.91 -18.39
N GLY A 118 -36.35 14.04 -18.16
CA GLY A 118 -37.11 13.44 -19.24
C GLY A 118 -37.97 12.28 -18.78
N ASP A 119 -38.67 11.68 -19.74
CA ASP A 119 -39.60 10.58 -19.50
C ASP A 119 -38.93 9.23 -19.72
N VAL A 120 -39.20 8.27 -18.82
CA VAL A 120 -38.69 6.92 -18.92
C VAL A 120 -39.39 6.17 -20.06
N PHE A 121 -38.64 5.52 -20.93
CA PHE A 121 -39.21 4.73 -22.03
C PHE A 121 -38.32 3.54 -22.36
N LYS A 122 -38.88 2.61 -23.14
CA LYS A 122 -38.15 1.47 -23.69
C LYS A 122 -37.94 1.64 -25.20
N THR A 123 -36.70 1.52 -25.62
CA THR A 123 -36.37 1.60 -27.06
C THR A 123 -36.92 0.38 -27.82
N LYS A 124 -36.99 0.47 -29.16
CA LYS A 124 -37.39 -0.66 -30.02
C LYS A 124 -36.49 -1.91 -29.88
N THR A 125 -35.27 -1.73 -29.41
CA THR A 125 -34.28 -2.79 -29.14
C THR A 125 -34.36 -3.33 -27.72
N GLY A 126 -35.26 -2.79 -26.89
CA GLY A 126 -35.47 -3.25 -25.50
C GLY A 126 -34.68 -2.50 -24.43
N GLU A 127 -33.87 -1.50 -24.77
CA GLU A 127 -33.07 -0.72 -23.80
C GLU A 127 -33.94 0.26 -23.07
N ILE A 128 -33.90 0.25 -21.71
CA ILE A 128 -34.57 1.23 -20.85
C ILE A 128 -33.78 2.53 -20.92
N SER A 129 -34.46 3.61 -21.25
CA SER A 129 -33.83 4.89 -21.61
C SER A 129 -34.66 6.07 -21.11
N ILE A 130 -34.04 7.25 -21.10
CA ILE A 130 -34.70 8.54 -20.79
C ILE A 130 -34.87 9.31 -22.10
N HIS A 131 -36.09 9.72 -22.41
CA HIS A 131 -36.41 10.65 -23.47
C HIS A 131 -36.21 12.06 -22.93
N ALA A 132 -35.07 12.66 -23.20
CA ALA A 132 -34.66 13.92 -22.59
C ALA A 132 -35.56 15.09 -23.01
N THR A 133 -36.06 15.84 -22.06
CA THR A 133 -36.75 17.12 -22.19
C THR A 133 -35.85 18.28 -21.84
N ALA A 134 -34.83 18.08 -21.00
CA ALA A 134 -33.78 19.05 -20.70
C ALA A 134 -32.43 18.35 -20.47
N VAL A 135 -31.35 19.04 -20.81
CA VAL A 135 -29.97 18.63 -20.53
C VAL A 135 -29.19 19.83 -19.99
N THR A 136 -28.64 19.68 -18.80
CA THR A 136 -27.85 20.70 -18.12
C THR A 136 -26.41 20.25 -17.95
N LEU A 137 -25.43 21.02 -18.41
CA LEU A 137 -24.01 20.75 -18.13
C LEU A 137 -23.69 21.18 -16.69
N LEU A 138 -23.40 20.24 -15.82
CA LEU A 138 -23.13 20.49 -14.40
C LEU A 138 -21.63 20.67 -14.11
N SER A 139 -20.76 20.03 -14.90
CA SER A 139 -19.31 20.18 -14.77
C SER A 139 -18.63 19.82 -16.09
N LYS A 140 -17.68 20.64 -16.52
CA LYS A 140 -16.88 20.42 -17.72
C LYS A 140 -15.63 19.60 -17.40
N SER A 141 -15.50 18.45 -18.03
CA SER A 141 -14.27 17.65 -17.97
C SER A 141 -13.19 18.28 -18.85
N LEU A 142 -12.09 18.70 -18.24
CA LEU A 142 -10.94 19.28 -18.95
C LEU A 142 -9.87 18.26 -19.31
N GLN A 143 -9.94 17.06 -18.73
CA GLN A 143 -9.08 15.92 -19.05
C GLN A 143 -9.82 14.90 -19.93
N VAL A 144 -9.05 14.12 -20.69
CA VAL A 144 -9.57 13.01 -21.50
C VAL A 144 -9.55 11.74 -20.66
N LEU A 145 -10.66 11.03 -20.59
CA LEU A 145 -10.70 9.72 -19.97
C LEU A 145 -9.95 8.69 -20.85
N PRO A 146 -9.34 7.65 -20.25
CA PRO A 146 -8.79 6.52 -21.00
C PRO A 146 -9.81 5.90 -21.96
N GLU A 147 -9.34 5.23 -23.01
CA GLU A 147 -10.23 4.58 -23.97
C GLU A 147 -11.06 3.47 -23.30
N LYS A 148 -12.37 3.48 -23.57
CA LYS A 148 -13.36 2.60 -22.92
C LYS A 148 -13.07 1.09 -23.14
N PHE A 149 -12.48 0.71 -24.28
CA PHE A 149 -12.27 -0.70 -24.62
C PHE A 149 -11.11 -1.37 -23.89
N HIS A 150 -10.18 -0.61 -23.35
CA HIS A 150 -9.02 -1.14 -22.65
C HIS A 150 -9.03 -0.79 -21.15
N GLY A 151 -9.95 0.08 -20.72
CA GLY A 151 -10.01 0.56 -19.33
C GLY A 151 -8.70 1.23 -18.90
N LEU A 152 -8.53 1.38 -17.60
CA LEU A 152 -7.26 1.74 -16.98
C LEU A 152 -6.57 0.43 -16.55
N THR A 153 -5.78 -0.18 -17.45
CA THR A 153 -5.17 -1.51 -17.23
C THR A 153 -3.85 -1.44 -16.45
N ASN A 154 -3.17 -0.30 -16.48
CA ASN A 154 -1.91 -0.13 -15.74
C ASN A 154 -2.20 -0.03 -14.24
N THR A 155 -1.79 -1.05 -13.48
CA THR A 155 -2.05 -1.20 -12.04
C THR A 155 -1.47 -0.05 -11.20
N ASP A 156 -0.25 0.42 -11.50
CA ASP A 156 0.36 1.55 -10.79
C ASP A 156 -0.47 2.84 -11.00
N LEU A 157 -0.92 3.08 -12.23
CA LEU A 157 -1.74 4.23 -12.55
C LEU A 157 -3.15 4.13 -11.91
N ARG A 158 -3.75 2.92 -11.82
CA ARG A 158 -5.02 2.67 -11.12
C ARG A 158 -4.95 3.10 -9.66
N TYR A 159 -3.87 2.75 -8.98
CA TYR A 159 -3.69 3.12 -7.57
C TYR A 159 -3.44 4.62 -7.39
N ARG A 160 -2.66 5.26 -8.27
CA ARG A 160 -2.35 6.70 -8.20
C ARG A 160 -3.50 7.59 -8.62
N GLN A 161 -4.28 7.15 -9.60
CA GLN A 161 -5.46 7.86 -10.13
C GLN A 161 -6.74 7.08 -9.81
N ARG A 162 -6.95 6.74 -8.55
CA ARG A 162 -8.10 5.96 -8.11
C ARG A 162 -9.45 6.57 -8.56
N TYR A 163 -9.54 7.88 -8.65
CA TYR A 163 -10.72 8.57 -9.17
C TYR A 163 -11.00 8.25 -10.65
N VAL A 164 -9.96 7.98 -11.46
CA VAL A 164 -10.14 7.51 -12.84
C VAL A 164 -10.49 6.01 -12.86
N ASP A 165 -9.81 5.22 -12.02
CA ASP A 165 -10.08 3.79 -11.85
C ASP A 165 -11.56 3.53 -11.49
N LEU A 166 -12.10 4.29 -10.54
CA LEU A 166 -13.52 4.23 -10.13
C LEU A 166 -14.50 4.60 -11.26
N ILE A 167 -14.07 5.42 -12.23
CA ILE A 167 -14.88 5.78 -13.39
C ILE A 167 -14.83 4.67 -14.44
N MET A 168 -13.65 4.13 -14.70
CA MET A 168 -13.41 3.23 -15.83
C MET A 168 -13.68 1.76 -15.52
N ASN A 169 -13.49 1.34 -14.26
CA ASN A 169 -13.56 -0.03 -13.79
C ASN A 169 -14.68 -0.17 -12.72
N PRO A 170 -15.92 -0.50 -13.10
CA PRO A 170 -17.05 -0.56 -12.17
C PRO A 170 -16.88 -1.55 -11.02
N GLU A 171 -16.16 -2.65 -11.24
CA GLU A 171 -15.84 -3.66 -10.23
C GLU A 171 -15.04 -3.09 -9.05
N VAL A 172 -14.18 -2.10 -9.30
CA VAL A 172 -13.42 -1.40 -8.26
C VAL A 172 -14.36 -0.64 -7.31
N LYS A 173 -15.40 -0.02 -7.87
CA LYS A 173 -16.42 0.67 -7.07
C LYS A 173 -17.18 -0.32 -6.17
N ASP A 174 -17.52 -1.50 -6.68
CA ASP A 174 -18.19 -2.55 -5.93
C ASP A 174 -17.34 -3.04 -4.74
N THR A 175 -16.03 -3.21 -4.94
CA THR A 175 -15.08 -3.55 -3.85
C THR A 175 -15.17 -2.55 -2.69
N PHE A 176 -15.17 -1.23 -2.97
CA PHE A 176 -15.25 -0.22 -1.92
C PHE A 176 -16.64 -0.11 -1.28
N ILE A 177 -17.70 -0.35 -2.03
CA ILE A 177 -19.07 -0.47 -1.49
C ILE A 177 -19.15 -1.66 -0.54
N LYS A 178 -18.61 -2.83 -0.94
CA LYS A 178 -18.56 -4.01 -0.07
C LYS A 178 -17.70 -3.76 1.17
N ARG A 179 -16.53 -3.12 1.04
CA ARG A 179 -15.70 -2.73 2.19
C ARG A 179 -16.48 -1.89 3.20
N SER A 180 -17.24 -0.89 2.73
CA SER A 180 -18.09 -0.07 3.61
C SER A 180 -19.16 -0.90 4.30
N LYS A 181 -19.80 -1.83 3.57
CA LYS A 181 -20.81 -2.75 4.13
C LYS A 181 -20.21 -3.72 5.15
N ILE A 182 -18.98 -4.23 4.91
CA ILE A 182 -18.26 -5.09 5.86
C ILE A 182 -18.09 -4.37 7.19
N ILE A 183 -17.56 -3.15 7.19
CA ILE A 183 -17.36 -2.36 8.41
C ILE A 183 -18.69 -2.09 9.11
N SER A 184 -19.74 -1.77 8.35
CA SER A 184 -21.08 -1.56 8.92
C SER A 184 -21.67 -2.84 9.53
N ALA A 185 -21.46 -4.00 8.90
CA ALA A 185 -21.92 -5.30 9.42
C ALA A 185 -21.17 -5.69 10.71
N ILE A 186 -19.85 -5.41 10.78
CA ILE A 186 -19.05 -5.60 12.00
C ILE A 186 -19.63 -4.77 13.15
N ARG A 187 -19.83 -3.45 12.93
CA ARG A 187 -20.42 -2.56 13.94
C ARG A 187 -21.78 -3.05 14.43
N LYS A 188 -22.67 -3.37 13.49
CA LYS A 188 -24.01 -3.89 13.81
C LYS A 188 -23.97 -5.17 14.65
N TYR A 189 -23.03 -6.07 14.36
CA TYR A 189 -22.84 -7.29 15.12
C TYR A 189 -22.35 -7.00 16.53
N LEU A 190 -21.30 -6.19 16.69
CA LEU A 190 -20.69 -5.89 17.99
C LEU A 190 -21.61 -5.06 18.88
N ASP A 191 -22.29 -4.04 18.33
CA ASP A 191 -23.29 -3.26 19.04
C ASP A 191 -24.44 -4.15 19.54
N GLY A 192 -24.88 -5.11 18.71
CA GLY A 192 -25.87 -6.12 19.08
C GLY A 192 -25.42 -7.07 20.19
N GLN A 193 -24.12 -7.24 20.40
CA GLN A 193 -23.51 -7.99 21.50
C GLN A 193 -23.23 -7.13 22.74
N GLY A 194 -23.55 -5.83 22.70
CA GLY A 194 -23.36 -4.89 23.81
C GLY A 194 -21.94 -4.35 23.92
N PHE A 195 -21.15 -4.39 22.86
CA PHE A 195 -19.88 -3.69 22.82
C PHE A 195 -20.08 -2.20 22.58
N MET A 196 -19.17 -1.38 23.14
CA MET A 196 -19.10 0.05 22.94
C MET A 196 -17.96 0.38 21.98
N GLU A 197 -18.23 1.07 20.86
CA GLU A 197 -17.18 1.64 20.02
C GLU A 197 -16.56 2.85 20.72
N VAL A 198 -15.23 2.88 20.77
CA VAL A 198 -14.47 3.95 21.41
C VAL A 198 -13.40 4.47 20.46
N GLU A 199 -12.85 5.63 20.79
CA GLU A 199 -11.70 6.22 20.08
C GLU A 199 -10.56 6.48 21.07
N THR A 200 -9.35 6.05 20.72
CA THR A 200 -8.13 6.24 21.51
C THR A 200 -7.09 7.02 20.72
N PRO A 201 -6.06 7.60 21.37
CA PRO A 201 -5.08 8.45 20.70
C PRO A 201 -4.30 7.74 19.58
N MET A 202 -4.16 8.40 18.42
CA MET A 202 -3.22 7.98 17.35
C MET A 202 -1.80 8.44 17.62
N LEU A 203 -1.62 9.61 18.29
CA LEU A 203 -0.32 10.09 18.75
C LEU A 203 -0.11 9.65 20.18
N VAL A 204 0.93 8.88 20.43
CA VAL A 204 1.22 8.24 21.71
C VAL A 204 2.66 8.55 22.13
N ALA A 205 2.88 8.68 23.43
CA ALA A 205 4.24 8.84 23.96
C ALA A 205 5.01 7.52 23.89
N ASN A 206 4.33 6.39 24.13
CA ASN A 206 4.88 5.05 24.02
C ASN A 206 4.03 4.21 23.05
N ALA A 207 4.65 3.63 22.05
CA ALA A 207 4.01 2.69 21.13
C ALA A 207 4.24 1.26 21.63
N GLY A 208 3.17 0.54 21.92
CA GLY A 208 3.20 -0.83 22.43
C GLY A 208 1.97 -1.63 21.99
N GLY A 209 1.91 -2.90 22.38
CA GLY A 209 0.80 -3.80 22.03
C GLY A 209 1.01 -4.59 20.75
N ALA A 210 2.16 -4.44 20.08
CA ALA A 210 2.55 -5.23 18.92
C ALA A 210 4.07 -5.27 18.81
N ALA A 211 4.62 -6.26 18.12
CA ALA A 211 6.01 -6.27 17.66
C ALA A 211 6.04 -5.53 16.32
N ALA A 212 6.43 -4.25 16.31
CA ALA A 212 6.48 -3.44 15.11
C ALA A 212 7.26 -2.14 15.34
N ARG A 213 7.92 -1.64 14.30
CA ARG A 213 8.63 -0.36 14.35
C ARG A 213 7.66 0.81 14.16
N PRO A 214 7.59 1.79 15.09
CA PRO A 214 6.71 2.94 14.97
C PRO A 214 7.26 4.01 14.01
N PHE A 215 6.37 4.87 13.49
CA PHE A 215 6.74 6.18 12.94
C PHE A 215 6.88 7.18 14.09
N GLU A 216 7.91 7.99 14.04
CA GLU A 216 8.20 9.03 15.04
C GLU A 216 7.89 10.43 14.48
N THR A 217 7.45 11.34 15.35
CA THR A 217 7.16 12.73 15.01
C THR A 217 7.41 13.63 16.21
N HIS A 218 7.74 14.90 15.96
CA HIS A 218 7.96 15.89 17.00
C HIS A 218 6.72 16.77 17.20
N PHE A 219 6.28 16.92 18.46
CA PHE A 219 5.16 17.79 18.82
C PHE A 219 5.68 19.15 19.29
N ASN A 220 5.74 20.12 18.38
CA ASN A 220 6.34 21.43 18.60
C ASN A 220 5.81 22.20 19.82
N ALA A 221 4.53 22.04 20.18
CA ALA A 221 3.94 22.80 21.28
C ALA A 221 4.41 22.32 22.66
N LEU A 222 4.78 21.06 22.79
CA LEU A 222 5.31 20.45 24.02
C LEU A 222 6.83 20.31 23.99
N ASP A 223 7.46 20.46 22.82
CA ASP A 223 8.88 20.19 22.58
C ASP A 223 9.24 18.74 22.96
N GLU A 224 8.36 17.80 22.58
CA GLU A 224 8.46 16.37 22.90
C GLU A 224 8.28 15.50 21.66
N ASP A 225 8.95 14.34 21.63
CA ASP A 225 8.81 13.36 20.57
C ASP A 225 7.64 12.40 20.87
N PHE A 226 6.79 12.22 19.86
CA PHE A 226 5.66 11.32 19.89
C PHE A 226 5.82 10.24 18.83
N LYS A 227 5.06 9.17 18.97
CA LYS A 227 4.98 8.07 17.99
C LYS A 227 3.57 7.94 17.45
N LEU A 228 3.45 7.44 16.22
CA LEU A 228 2.17 6.96 15.72
C LEU A 228 1.92 5.55 16.27
N ARG A 229 0.71 5.29 16.78
CA ARG A 229 0.34 4.00 17.39
C ARG A 229 0.53 2.83 16.43
N ILE A 230 1.04 1.72 16.92
CA ILE A 230 1.21 0.45 16.19
C ILE A 230 0.10 -0.57 16.49
N SER A 231 -0.68 -0.34 17.57
CA SER A 231 -1.79 -1.15 18.06
C SER A 231 -2.76 -0.27 18.85
N LEU A 232 -3.93 -0.79 19.17
CA LEU A 232 -4.96 -0.16 20.00
C LEU A 232 -4.97 -0.73 21.43
N GLU A 233 -4.27 -1.83 21.67
CA GLU A 233 -4.35 -2.74 22.80
C GLU A 233 -4.25 -2.06 24.18
N LEU A 234 -3.13 -1.35 24.42
CA LEU A 234 -2.84 -0.85 25.78
C LEU A 234 -3.85 0.18 26.28
N TYR A 235 -4.42 0.98 25.36
CA TYR A 235 -5.47 1.93 25.71
C TYR A 235 -6.81 1.25 25.98
N LEU A 236 -7.18 0.27 25.16
CA LEU A 236 -8.45 -0.47 25.34
C LEU A 236 -8.43 -1.28 26.63
N LYS A 237 -7.31 -1.90 27.00
CA LYS A 237 -7.16 -2.57 28.30
C LYS A 237 -7.33 -1.62 29.49
N ARG A 238 -6.83 -0.39 29.40
CA ARG A 238 -7.06 0.64 30.43
C ARG A 238 -8.55 0.97 30.60
N LEU A 239 -9.34 0.94 29.50
CA LEU A 239 -10.79 1.11 29.58
C LEU A 239 -11.47 -0.06 30.30
N ILE A 240 -10.99 -1.29 30.11
CA ILE A 240 -11.43 -2.47 30.85
C ILE A 240 -11.15 -2.30 32.35
N VAL A 241 -9.96 -1.82 32.73
CA VAL A 241 -9.63 -1.46 34.14
C VAL A 241 -10.61 -0.41 34.65
N GLY A 242 -10.98 0.56 33.82
CA GLY A 242 -11.97 1.60 34.14
C GLY A 242 -13.43 1.12 34.25
N GLY A 243 -13.69 -0.18 33.99
CA GLY A 243 -15.02 -0.78 34.13
C GLY A 243 -15.89 -0.78 32.87
N LEU A 244 -15.31 -0.42 31.69
CA LEU A 244 -15.98 -0.61 30.42
C LEU A 244 -15.80 -2.07 29.98
N GLU A 245 -16.76 -2.93 30.30
CA GLU A 245 -16.61 -4.39 30.21
C GLU A 245 -16.50 -4.93 28.77
N ARG A 246 -16.97 -4.20 27.76
CA ARG A 246 -16.94 -4.58 26.35
C ARG A 246 -16.66 -3.35 25.50
N VAL A 247 -15.47 -3.26 24.95
CA VAL A 247 -15.03 -2.13 24.11
C VAL A 247 -14.44 -2.63 22.80
N TYR A 248 -14.59 -1.85 21.74
CA TYR A 248 -13.89 -2.06 20.49
C TYR A 248 -13.53 -0.74 19.84
N GLU A 249 -12.49 -0.74 19.03
CA GLU A 249 -12.13 0.37 18.17
C GLU A 249 -11.77 -0.16 16.77
N ILE A 250 -12.30 0.50 15.72
CA ILE A 250 -11.90 0.28 14.34
C ILE A 250 -11.06 1.51 13.95
N GLY A 251 -9.77 1.36 13.90
CA GLY A 251 -8.85 2.48 13.72
C GLY A 251 -7.69 2.21 12.76
N ARG A 252 -7.01 3.30 12.38
CA ARG A 252 -5.73 3.21 11.68
C ARG A 252 -4.62 2.95 12.67
N VAL A 253 -3.73 2.04 12.30
CA VAL A 253 -2.44 1.82 12.96
C VAL A 253 -1.33 1.98 11.93
N PHE A 254 -0.13 2.25 12.41
CA PHE A 254 1.00 2.69 11.60
C PHE A 254 2.23 1.86 11.93
N ARG A 255 2.78 1.13 10.96
CA ARG A 255 3.99 0.32 11.14
C ARG A 255 5.01 0.70 10.07
N ASN A 256 6.20 1.11 10.51
CA ASN A 256 7.28 1.54 9.63
C ASN A 256 8.10 0.33 9.13
N GLU A 257 7.43 -0.50 8.37
CA GLU A 257 7.90 -1.77 7.85
C GLU A 257 7.86 -1.80 6.32
N GLY A 258 7.98 -3.00 5.74
CA GLY A 258 7.95 -3.22 4.30
C GLY A 258 6.63 -2.82 3.60
N LEU A 259 6.70 -2.66 2.30
CA LEU A 259 5.57 -2.33 1.44
C LEU A 259 5.45 -3.40 0.35
N ASP A 260 4.48 -4.31 0.47
CA ASP A 260 4.25 -5.41 -0.46
C ASP A 260 2.77 -5.56 -0.86
N THR A 261 2.36 -6.74 -1.31
CA THR A 261 0.97 -7.03 -1.69
C THR A 261 0.03 -7.22 -0.51
N ARG A 262 0.55 -7.50 0.69
CA ARG A 262 -0.21 -7.77 1.92
C ARG A 262 -0.01 -6.72 3.00
N HIS A 263 1.04 -5.89 2.89
CA HIS A 263 1.43 -4.88 3.89
C HIS A 263 1.41 -3.48 3.31
N ASN A 264 0.85 -2.55 4.09
CA ASN A 264 0.86 -1.11 3.84
C ASN A 264 1.24 -0.41 5.14
N PRO A 265 2.06 0.66 5.13
CA PRO A 265 2.57 1.29 6.36
C PRO A 265 1.48 1.85 7.28
N GLU A 266 0.31 2.11 6.75
CA GLU A 266 -0.92 2.39 7.51
C GLU A 266 -2.04 1.45 7.04
N PHE A 267 -2.76 0.86 7.98
CA PHE A 267 -3.84 -0.08 7.68
C PHE A 267 -4.94 -0.01 8.74
N THR A 268 -6.09 -0.63 8.45
CA THR A 268 -7.22 -0.65 9.37
C THR A 268 -7.17 -1.90 10.21
N LEU A 269 -7.04 -1.72 11.51
CA LEU A 269 -7.15 -2.75 12.53
C LEU A 269 -8.45 -2.55 13.30
N MET A 270 -9.08 -3.63 13.72
CA MET A 270 -10.10 -3.62 14.76
C MET A 270 -9.57 -4.41 15.95
N GLU A 271 -9.57 -3.81 17.12
CA GLU A 271 -9.32 -4.54 18.35
C GLU A 271 -10.55 -4.43 19.27
N LEU A 272 -10.84 -5.50 19.97
CA LEU A 272 -11.90 -5.55 20.95
C LEU A 272 -11.48 -6.35 22.19
N TYR A 273 -12.03 -5.92 23.32
CA TYR A 273 -11.75 -6.53 24.63
C TYR A 273 -13.06 -6.73 25.37
N GLN A 274 -13.17 -7.89 26.00
CA GLN A 274 -14.34 -8.27 26.80
C GLN A 274 -13.91 -8.82 28.14
N ALA A 275 -14.37 -8.21 29.22
CA ALA A 275 -14.19 -8.71 30.57
C ALA A 275 -14.96 -10.02 30.80
N TYR A 276 -14.45 -10.85 31.70
CA TYR A 276 -15.06 -12.12 32.17
C TYR A 276 -15.21 -13.17 31.05
N THR A 277 -14.33 -13.15 30.07
CA THR A 277 -14.18 -14.17 29.03
C THR A 277 -12.72 -14.55 28.83
N ASP A 278 -12.47 -15.60 28.07
CA ASP A 278 -11.15 -16.13 27.72
C ASP A 278 -10.93 -16.20 26.20
N TYR A 279 -9.78 -16.71 25.77
CA TYR A 279 -9.45 -16.89 24.37
C TYR A 279 -10.42 -17.82 23.61
N LYS A 280 -11.07 -18.78 24.31
CA LYS A 280 -12.08 -19.65 23.69
C LYS A 280 -13.37 -18.89 23.37
N GLY A 281 -13.78 -17.98 24.26
CA GLY A 281 -14.86 -17.03 23.96
C GLY A 281 -14.54 -16.14 22.77
N MET A 282 -13.26 -15.75 22.58
CA MET A 282 -12.82 -15.00 21.40
C MET A 282 -12.87 -15.84 20.12
N MET A 283 -12.58 -17.16 20.17
CA MET A 283 -12.80 -18.05 19.01
C MET A 283 -14.26 -18.09 18.58
N ASP A 284 -15.17 -18.26 19.53
CA ASP A 284 -16.61 -18.32 19.25
C ASP A 284 -17.13 -16.98 18.68
N LEU A 285 -16.62 -15.85 19.20
CA LEU A 285 -16.93 -14.53 18.67
C LEU A 285 -16.43 -14.38 17.23
N THR A 286 -15.18 -14.79 16.96
CA THR A 286 -14.54 -14.72 15.63
C THR A 286 -15.33 -15.52 14.59
N GLU A 287 -15.66 -16.77 14.91
CA GLU A 287 -16.46 -17.64 14.04
C GLU A 287 -17.81 -17.02 13.67
N ASN A 288 -18.52 -16.51 14.68
CA ASN A 288 -19.83 -15.91 14.50
C ASN A 288 -19.76 -14.56 13.76
N LEU A 289 -18.73 -13.74 14.02
CA LEU A 289 -18.52 -12.46 13.33
C LEU A 289 -18.27 -12.67 11.84
N TYR A 290 -17.36 -13.58 11.46
CA TYR A 290 -17.08 -13.87 10.06
C TYR A 290 -18.30 -14.41 9.31
N ARG A 291 -19.06 -15.33 9.93
CA ARG A 291 -20.34 -15.81 9.36
C ARG A 291 -21.35 -14.70 9.17
N HIS A 292 -21.52 -13.84 10.19
CA HIS A 292 -22.46 -12.71 10.11
C HIS A 292 -22.07 -11.75 8.98
N VAL A 293 -20.81 -11.34 8.91
CA VAL A 293 -20.34 -10.40 7.90
C VAL A 293 -20.48 -10.98 6.49
N ALA A 294 -20.08 -12.22 6.27
CA ALA A 294 -20.22 -12.87 4.98
C ALA A 294 -21.69 -12.98 4.54
N GLN A 295 -22.57 -13.42 5.45
CA GLN A 295 -23.99 -13.54 5.16
C GLN A 295 -24.67 -12.18 4.90
N GLU A 296 -24.34 -11.15 5.68
CA GLU A 296 -24.94 -9.79 5.52
C GLU A 296 -24.47 -9.10 4.23
N VAL A 297 -23.19 -9.27 3.85
CA VAL A 297 -22.59 -8.54 2.74
C VAL A 297 -22.66 -9.30 1.42
N LEU A 298 -22.45 -10.61 1.45
CA LEU A 298 -22.38 -11.47 0.26
C LEU A 298 -23.64 -12.31 0.03
N GLY A 299 -24.49 -12.46 1.06
CA GLY A 299 -25.66 -13.34 1.04
C GLY A 299 -25.30 -14.83 1.16
N THR A 300 -24.06 -15.17 1.45
CA THR A 300 -23.57 -16.54 1.58
C THR A 300 -22.39 -16.60 2.55
N THR A 301 -22.18 -17.79 3.17
CA THR A 301 -20.99 -18.09 3.97
C THR A 301 -19.92 -18.82 3.16
N GLN A 302 -20.22 -19.22 1.94
CA GLN A 302 -19.25 -19.80 1.01
C GLN A 302 -18.59 -18.68 0.22
N ILE A 303 -17.29 -18.56 0.37
CA ILE A 303 -16.48 -17.53 -0.32
C ILE A 303 -15.51 -18.20 -1.28
N VAL A 304 -15.13 -17.50 -2.32
CA VAL A 304 -14.09 -17.91 -3.25
C VAL A 304 -13.03 -16.83 -3.28
N TYR A 305 -11.80 -17.20 -3.04
CA TYR A 305 -10.66 -16.31 -3.16
C TYR A 305 -9.61 -16.92 -4.08
N ASN A 306 -9.28 -16.22 -5.16
CA ASN A 306 -8.33 -16.68 -6.19
C ASN A 306 -8.61 -18.13 -6.67
N GLY A 307 -9.90 -18.46 -6.84
CA GLY A 307 -10.37 -19.78 -7.25
C GLY A 307 -10.39 -20.84 -6.14
N ILE A 308 -10.02 -20.51 -4.91
CA ILE A 308 -10.06 -21.40 -3.75
C ILE A 308 -11.38 -21.20 -3.01
N GLU A 309 -12.13 -22.28 -2.82
CA GLU A 309 -13.39 -22.27 -2.06
C GLU A 309 -13.12 -22.40 -0.57
N MET A 310 -13.73 -21.53 0.24
CA MET A 310 -13.69 -21.57 1.70
C MET A 310 -15.12 -21.46 2.25
N ASP A 311 -15.43 -22.24 3.28
CA ASP A 311 -16.77 -22.30 3.87
C ASP A 311 -16.78 -21.83 5.33
N LEU A 312 -17.16 -20.57 5.52
CA LEU A 312 -17.30 -19.93 6.83
C LEU A 312 -18.53 -20.44 7.63
N GLY A 313 -19.42 -21.21 6.99
CA GLY A 313 -20.59 -21.81 7.64
C GLY A 313 -20.26 -23.05 8.47
N LYS A 314 -19.12 -23.71 8.20
CA LYS A 314 -18.64 -24.86 8.98
C LYS A 314 -17.94 -24.41 10.26
N PRO A 315 -17.82 -25.29 11.28
CA PRO A 315 -16.93 -25.06 12.41
C PRO A 315 -15.49 -24.90 11.93
N PHE A 316 -14.78 -23.90 12.46
CA PHE A 316 -13.38 -23.67 12.11
C PHE A 316 -12.50 -24.73 12.79
N GLU A 317 -11.43 -25.17 12.09
CA GLU A 317 -10.45 -26.13 12.66
C GLU A 317 -9.77 -25.49 13.88
N ARG A 318 -9.53 -26.29 14.93
CA ARG A 318 -8.79 -25.86 16.13
C ARG A 318 -7.63 -26.82 16.31
N ILE A 319 -6.41 -26.33 16.21
CA ILE A 319 -5.19 -27.12 16.31
C ILE A 319 -4.16 -26.37 17.17
N THR A 320 -3.39 -27.09 18.01
CA THR A 320 -2.29 -26.46 18.74
C THR A 320 -1.10 -26.20 17.80
N MET A 321 -0.25 -25.21 18.11
CA MET A 321 0.94 -24.92 17.30
C MET A 321 1.85 -26.16 17.23
N VAL A 322 2.04 -26.88 18.34
CA VAL A 322 2.84 -28.12 18.38
C VAL A 322 2.26 -29.21 17.50
N ASP A 323 0.93 -29.42 17.56
CA ASP A 323 0.25 -30.42 16.72
C ASP A 323 0.30 -30.03 15.23
N ALA A 324 0.23 -28.75 14.93
CA ALA A 324 0.34 -28.24 13.57
C ALA A 324 1.76 -28.49 13.01
N VAL A 325 2.80 -28.14 13.76
CA VAL A 325 4.19 -28.44 13.37
C VAL A 325 4.42 -29.95 13.24
N LYS A 326 3.88 -30.75 14.15
CA LYS A 326 3.95 -32.23 14.04
C LYS A 326 3.27 -32.73 12.77
N LYS A 327 2.11 -32.17 12.42
CA LYS A 327 1.33 -32.56 11.22
C LYS A 327 2.06 -32.24 9.92
N TYR A 328 2.68 -31.08 9.79
CA TYR A 328 3.22 -30.57 8.54
C TYR A 328 4.75 -30.71 8.43
N ALA A 329 5.50 -30.49 9.51
CA ALA A 329 6.96 -30.68 9.54
C ALA A 329 7.41 -32.09 9.98
N ASN A 330 6.49 -32.91 10.49
CA ASN A 330 6.80 -34.22 11.10
C ASN A 330 7.79 -34.14 12.28
N VAL A 331 7.77 -33.04 13.04
CA VAL A 331 8.59 -32.75 14.21
C VAL A 331 7.69 -32.60 15.43
N ASP A 332 7.90 -33.38 16.48
CA ASP A 332 7.10 -33.33 17.72
C ASP A 332 7.84 -32.53 18.81
N PHE A 333 7.46 -31.27 18.99
CA PHE A 333 8.04 -30.39 20.01
C PHE A 333 7.66 -30.79 21.45
N ASN A 334 6.73 -31.73 21.67
CA ASN A 334 6.52 -32.34 22.98
C ASN A 334 7.71 -33.20 23.43
N GLU A 335 8.51 -33.70 22.49
CA GLU A 335 9.71 -34.48 22.77
C GLU A 335 10.97 -33.61 22.87
N VAL A 336 10.87 -32.30 22.62
CA VAL A 336 11.99 -31.32 22.69
C VAL A 336 11.99 -30.64 24.06
N HIS A 337 13.00 -30.94 24.87
CA HIS A 337 13.06 -30.49 26.26
C HIS A 337 14.05 -29.35 26.49
N THR A 338 15.10 -29.23 25.66
CA THR A 338 16.15 -28.24 25.82
C THR A 338 16.28 -27.34 24.60
N LEU A 339 16.95 -26.20 24.78
CA LEU A 339 17.25 -25.26 23.68
C LEU A 339 18.23 -25.91 22.69
N GLU A 340 19.19 -26.70 23.18
CA GLU A 340 20.16 -27.39 22.33
C GLU A 340 19.48 -28.42 21.42
N GLU A 341 18.49 -29.15 21.92
CA GLU A 341 17.67 -30.05 21.10
C GLU A 341 16.88 -29.30 20.04
N ALA A 342 16.27 -28.16 20.38
CA ALA A 342 15.53 -27.32 19.44
C ALA A 342 16.46 -26.77 18.34
N ARG A 343 17.64 -26.26 18.69
CA ARG A 343 18.65 -25.81 17.75
C ARG A 343 19.15 -26.91 16.82
N ALA A 344 19.40 -28.10 17.37
CA ALA A 344 19.81 -29.24 16.57
C ALA A 344 18.73 -29.67 15.55
N LEU A 345 17.45 -29.53 15.91
CA LEU A 345 16.34 -29.72 14.95
C LEU A 345 16.30 -28.65 13.89
N ALA A 346 16.45 -27.37 14.26
CA ALA A 346 16.52 -26.26 13.31
C ALA A 346 17.65 -26.44 12.29
N ASP A 347 18.86 -26.81 12.78
CA ASP A 347 20.01 -27.13 11.92
C ASP A 347 19.70 -28.30 10.96
N ALA A 348 19.07 -29.37 11.46
CA ALA A 348 18.70 -30.52 10.65
C ALA A 348 17.65 -30.22 9.58
N HIS A 349 16.82 -29.22 9.81
CA HIS A 349 15.79 -28.76 8.89
C HIS A 349 16.19 -27.51 8.08
N HIS A 350 17.43 -27.02 8.24
CA HIS A 350 17.97 -25.83 7.57
C HIS A 350 17.19 -24.53 7.88
N ILE A 351 16.63 -24.45 9.09
CA ILE A 351 15.97 -23.25 9.60
C ILE A 351 17.03 -22.34 10.23
N GLU A 352 17.15 -21.13 9.74
CA GLU A 352 18.03 -20.12 10.29
C GLU A 352 17.46 -19.54 11.60
N TYR A 353 18.30 -19.38 12.62
CA TYR A 353 17.92 -18.79 13.90
C TYR A 353 19.03 -17.91 14.45
N GLU A 354 18.68 -16.97 15.32
CA GLU A 354 19.63 -16.09 15.98
C GLU A 354 20.05 -16.64 17.34
N GLU A 355 21.22 -16.23 17.85
CA GLU A 355 21.72 -16.69 19.16
C GLU A 355 20.79 -16.34 20.33
N ARG A 356 20.02 -15.26 20.22
CA ARG A 356 19.03 -14.81 21.21
C ARG A 356 17.78 -15.70 21.25
N HIS A 357 17.49 -16.45 20.20
CA HIS A 357 16.29 -17.29 20.12
C HIS A 357 16.29 -18.40 21.15
N LYS A 358 15.17 -18.52 21.86
CA LYS A 358 14.85 -19.57 22.82
C LYS A 358 14.10 -20.72 22.15
N LYS A 359 13.72 -21.73 22.92
CA LYS A 359 13.00 -22.91 22.40
C LYS A 359 11.67 -22.55 21.74
N GLY A 360 10.91 -21.63 22.32
CA GLY A 360 9.64 -21.20 21.77
C GLY A 360 9.79 -20.39 20.48
N ASP A 361 10.82 -19.57 20.36
CA ASP A 361 11.11 -18.86 19.11
C ASP A 361 11.40 -19.85 17.97
N ILE A 362 12.17 -20.92 18.27
CA ILE A 362 12.48 -21.96 17.27
C ILE A 362 11.21 -22.73 16.85
N LEU A 363 10.30 -23.04 17.79
CA LEU A 363 9.01 -23.64 17.45
C LEU A 363 8.22 -22.73 16.48
N ASN A 364 8.24 -21.41 16.72
CA ASN A 364 7.59 -20.44 15.84
C ASN A 364 8.22 -20.43 14.43
N LEU A 365 9.55 -20.47 14.32
CA LEU A 365 10.23 -20.58 13.03
C LEU A 365 9.83 -21.85 12.26
N PHE A 366 9.66 -22.99 12.95
CA PHE A 366 9.11 -24.19 12.31
C PHE A 366 7.68 -24.01 11.84
N PHE A 367 6.87 -23.29 12.60
CA PHE A 367 5.50 -23.00 12.23
C PHE A 367 5.44 -22.10 10.99
N GLU A 368 6.19 -21.02 10.95
CA GLU A 368 6.27 -20.10 9.81
C GLU A 368 6.73 -20.82 8.53
N GLU A 369 7.76 -21.65 8.62
CA GLU A 369 8.35 -22.33 7.46
C GLU A 369 7.48 -23.48 6.92
N TYR A 370 6.84 -24.27 7.78
CA TYR A 370 6.20 -25.51 7.36
C TYR A 370 4.67 -25.54 7.49
N VAL A 371 4.06 -24.61 8.20
CA VAL A 371 2.63 -24.70 8.55
C VAL A 371 1.79 -23.63 7.89
N GLU A 372 2.18 -22.38 7.95
CA GLU A 372 1.33 -21.24 7.56
C GLU A 372 0.73 -21.39 6.17
N GLU A 373 1.54 -21.72 5.17
CA GLU A 373 1.09 -21.87 3.77
C GLU A 373 0.04 -22.97 3.57
N HIS A 374 -0.06 -23.91 4.51
CA HIS A 374 -1.02 -25.01 4.47
C HIS A 374 -2.38 -24.67 5.11
N LEU A 375 -2.49 -23.57 5.85
CA LEU A 375 -3.69 -23.17 6.56
C LEU A 375 -4.67 -22.43 5.64
N ILE A 376 -5.20 -23.14 4.65
CA ILE A 376 -6.08 -22.56 3.61
C ILE A 376 -7.50 -22.37 4.14
N GLN A 377 -8.07 -23.37 4.80
CA GLN A 377 -9.40 -23.29 5.39
C GLN A 377 -9.36 -22.57 6.73
N PRO A 378 -10.49 -21.97 7.19
CA PRO A 378 -10.55 -21.27 8.48
C PRO A 378 -10.04 -22.15 9.63
N THR A 379 -8.91 -21.74 10.23
CA THR A 379 -8.21 -22.53 11.27
C THR A 379 -7.73 -21.64 12.41
N PHE A 380 -8.00 -22.04 13.64
CA PHE A 380 -7.40 -21.47 14.84
C PHE A 380 -6.15 -22.27 15.21
N VAL A 381 -4.99 -21.64 15.23
CA VAL A 381 -3.76 -22.19 15.76
C VAL A 381 -3.62 -21.71 17.21
N MET A 382 -3.62 -22.63 18.15
CA MET A 382 -3.70 -22.35 19.58
C MET A 382 -2.38 -22.67 20.30
N ASP A 383 -2.29 -22.20 21.53
CA ASP A 383 -1.25 -22.58 22.49
C ASP A 383 0.15 -22.21 21.98
N HIS A 384 0.34 -20.92 21.76
CA HIS A 384 1.62 -20.35 21.36
C HIS A 384 2.65 -20.36 22.49
N PRO A 385 3.97 -20.37 22.16
CA PRO A 385 5.02 -20.27 23.17
C PRO A 385 4.98 -18.96 23.96
N VAL A 386 5.40 -19.04 25.20
CA VAL A 386 5.46 -17.90 26.11
C VAL A 386 6.46 -16.83 25.66
N GLU A 387 7.52 -17.23 24.99
CA GLU A 387 8.62 -16.37 24.53
C GLU A 387 8.14 -15.31 23.54
N ILE A 388 7.21 -15.69 22.65
CA ILE A 388 6.65 -14.80 21.61
C ILE A 388 5.31 -14.15 22.00
N SER A 389 4.92 -14.22 23.28
CA SER A 389 3.58 -13.82 23.73
C SER A 389 3.62 -12.94 25.00
N PRO A 390 4.18 -11.70 24.94
CA PRO A 390 4.51 -10.92 26.13
C PRO A 390 3.29 -10.39 26.91
N LEU A 391 2.09 -10.36 26.32
CA LEU A 391 0.88 -9.76 26.89
C LEU A 391 -0.21 -10.80 27.25
N THR A 392 0.15 -12.08 27.16
CA THR A 392 -0.80 -13.20 27.24
C THR A 392 -0.63 -14.01 28.52
N LYS A 393 -1.74 -14.47 29.07
CA LYS A 393 -1.77 -15.35 30.25
C LYS A 393 -1.21 -16.73 29.95
N LYS A 394 -0.33 -17.23 30.83
CA LYS A 394 0.19 -18.60 30.76
C LYS A 394 -0.91 -19.63 30.98
N LYS A 395 -0.79 -20.79 30.36
CA LYS A 395 -1.64 -21.95 30.64
C LYS A 395 -1.27 -22.53 32.01
N PRO A 396 -2.27 -22.74 32.90
CA PRO A 396 -1.98 -23.27 34.24
C PRO A 396 -1.37 -24.67 34.23
N GLU A 397 -1.76 -25.49 33.25
CA GLU A 397 -1.29 -26.87 33.10
C GLU A 397 0.08 -27.00 32.45
N ASN A 398 0.47 -26.01 31.65
CA ASN A 398 1.80 -25.97 31.01
C ASN A 398 2.25 -24.53 30.77
N PRO A 399 3.00 -23.92 31.69
CA PRO A 399 3.41 -22.51 31.63
C PRO A 399 4.38 -22.15 30.49
N ASP A 400 4.93 -23.12 29.75
CA ASP A 400 5.72 -22.87 28.56
C ASP A 400 4.86 -22.34 27.39
N TYR A 401 3.55 -22.55 27.48
CA TYR A 401 2.57 -22.10 26.50
C TYR A 401 1.59 -21.13 27.14
N VAL A 402 0.92 -20.35 26.28
CA VAL A 402 -0.03 -19.31 26.67
C VAL A 402 -1.42 -19.56 26.09
N GLU A 403 -2.44 -18.99 26.70
CA GLU A 403 -3.82 -18.99 26.21
C GLU A 403 -3.98 -17.99 25.06
N ARG A 404 -3.40 -18.32 23.89
CA ARG A 404 -3.41 -17.52 22.65
C ARG A 404 -3.84 -18.38 21.48
N PHE A 405 -4.50 -17.76 20.52
CA PHE A 405 -4.63 -18.30 19.19
C PHE A 405 -4.40 -17.23 18.13
N GLU A 406 -3.94 -17.66 16.99
CA GLU A 406 -4.00 -16.91 15.74
C GLU A 406 -5.01 -17.58 14.81
N PHE A 407 -5.81 -16.76 14.13
CA PHE A 407 -6.79 -17.22 13.16
C PHE A 407 -6.20 -17.10 11.76
N PHE A 408 -6.08 -18.23 11.08
CA PHE A 408 -5.56 -18.32 9.72
C PHE A 408 -6.64 -18.63 8.70
N MET A 409 -6.49 -18.04 7.51
CA MET A 409 -7.28 -18.34 6.33
C MET A 409 -6.48 -17.97 5.09
N ASN A 410 -6.44 -18.86 4.07
CA ASN A 410 -5.63 -18.67 2.87
C ASN A 410 -4.12 -18.54 3.14
N GLY A 411 -3.59 -19.19 4.18
CA GLY A 411 -2.19 -19.05 4.62
C GLY A 411 -1.87 -17.66 5.19
N TRP A 412 -2.87 -16.90 5.64
CA TRP A 412 -2.70 -15.57 6.22
C TRP A 412 -3.23 -15.51 7.63
N GLU A 413 -2.48 -14.90 8.51
CA GLU A 413 -2.99 -14.46 9.80
C GLU A 413 -4.07 -13.40 9.59
N MET A 414 -5.29 -13.71 10.04
CA MET A 414 -6.47 -12.86 9.92
C MET A 414 -6.81 -12.14 11.22
N ALA A 415 -6.47 -12.77 12.35
CA ALA A 415 -6.67 -12.22 13.67
C ALA A 415 -5.74 -12.90 14.69
N ASN A 416 -5.43 -12.17 15.78
CA ASN A 416 -4.65 -12.64 16.91
C ASN A 416 -5.40 -12.36 18.21
N ALA A 417 -5.51 -13.34 19.08
CA ALA A 417 -6.33 -13.24 20.27
C ALA A 417 -5.78 -14.06 21.44
N TYR A 418 -6.07 -13.59 22.65
CA TYR A 418 -5.62 -14.29 23.85
C TYR A 418 -6.46 -13.97 25.09
N SER A 419 -6.28 -14.78 26.13
CA SER A 419 -6.64 -14.39 27.49
C SER A 419 -5.60 -13.40 27.99
N GLU A 420 -6.04 -12.22 28.35
CA GLU A 420 -5.17 -11.10 28.70
C GLU A 420 -4.39 -11.36 29.99
N LEU A 421 -3.08 -11.09 29.95
CA LEU A 421 -2.27 -11.12 31.17
C LEU A 421 -2.69 -9.97 32.07
N ASN A 422 -3.26 -10.31 33.22
CA ASN A 422 -3.74 -9.36 34.23
C ASN A 422 -3.00 -9.44 35.55
N ASP A 423 -1.91 -10.20 35.63
CA ASP A 423 -0.97 -10.21 36.73
C ASP A 423 0.11 -9.14 36.50
N PRO A 424 0.12 -8.03 37.27
CA PRO A 424 1.08 -6.96 37.07
C PRO A 424 2.53 -7.39 37.36
N ILE A 425 2.75 -8.41 38.21
CA ILE A 425 4.09 -8.89 38.52
C ILE A 425 4.67 -9.66 37.32
N ASP A 426 3.91 -10.63 36.78
CA ASP A 426 4.32 -11.38 35.58
C ASP A 426 4.44 -10.41 34.37
N GLN A 427 3.55 -9.43 34.23
CA GLN A 427 3.62 -8.45 33.14
C GLN A 427 4.93 -7.62 33.20
N ARG A 428 5.34 -7.17 34.38
CA ARG A 428 6.59 -6.40 34.53
C ARG A 428 7.82 -7.25 34.18
N GLU A 429 7.82 -8.54 34.54
CA GLU A 429 8.88 -9.46 34.15
C GLU A 429 8.95 -9.64 32.62
N ARG A 430 7.77 -9.72 31.95
CA ARG A 430 7.69 -9.83 30.49
C ARG A 430 8.22 -8.58 29.79
N PHE A 431 7.83 -7.39 30.25
CA PHE A 431 8.34 -6.13 29.69
C PHE A 431 9.86 -6.01 29.89
N LYS A 432 10.37 -6.39 31.04
CA LYS A 432 11.81 -6.42 31.25
C LYS A 432 12.54 -7.36 30.28
N ALA A 433 11.97 -8.51 29.99
CA ALA A 433 12.53 -9.43 28.98
C ALA A 433 12.49 -8.80 27.57
N GLN A 434 11.45 -8.03 27.22
CA GLN A 434 11.38 -7.28 25.97
C GLN A 434 12.47 -6.19 25.89
N GLU A 435 12.70 -5.44 26.99
CA GLU A 435 13.78 -4.43 27.05
C GLU A 435 15.18 -5.06 26.90
N GLU A 436 15.36 -6.29 27.42
CA GLU A 436 16.60 -7.04 27.22
C GLU A 436 16.78 -7.46 25.75
N GLN A 437 15.69 -7.83 25.04
CA GLN A 437 15.72 -8.13 23.60
C GLN A 437 16.02 -6.87 22.78
N LEU A 438 15.40 -5.74 23.11
CA LEU A 438 15.68 -4.45 22.49
C LEU A 438 17.17 -4.05 22.65
N ALA A 439 17.74 -4.26 23.84
CA ALA A 439 19.16 -4.01 24.11
C ALA A 439 20.10 -4.96 23.32
N GLN A 440 19.60 -6.12 22.87
CA GLN A 440 20.30 -7.07 22.01
C GLN A 440 20.10 -6.81 20.52
N GLY A 441 19.37 -5.73 20.15
CA GLY A 441 19.19 -5.27 18.77
C GLY A 441 17.85 -5.67 18.14
N ASP A 442 16.88 -6.14 18.90
CA ASP A 442 15.54 -6.37 18.44
C ASP A 442 14.76 -5.06 18.37
N GLU A 443 14.73 -4.41 17.21
CA GLU A 443 14.06 -3.10 17.02
C GLU A 443 12.52 -3.17 17.13
N GLU A 444 11.93 -4.37 17.15
CA GLU A 444 10.49 -4.61 17.27
C GLU A 444 10.04 -4.85 18.73
N ALA A 445 10.98 -5.08 19.64
CA ALA A 445 10.68 -5.27 21.05
C ALA A 445 10.18 -3.99 21.71
N ASN A 446 9.23 -4.13 22.64
CA ASN A 446 8.57 -3.01 23.30
C ASN A 446 9.30 -2.53 24.55
N THR A 447 9.21 -1.24 24.84
CA THR A 447 9.61 -0.65 26.14
C THR A 447 8.46 -0.74 27.13
N THR A 448 8.80 -0.72 28.44
CA THR A 448 7.79 -0.71 29.51
C THR A 448 6.92 0.54 29.43
N ASP A 449 5.60 0.36 29.41
CA ASP A 449 4.62 1.45 29.59
C ASP A 449 4.21 1.51 31.07
N GLU A 450 4.80 2.45 31.81
CA GLU A 450 4.56 2.57 33.25
C GLU A 450 3.10 2.97 33.58
N ASP A 451 2.41 3.71 32.70
CA ASP A 451 1.03 4.07 32.92
C ASP A 451 0.10 2.84 32.73
N PHE A 452 0.43 1.98 31.76
CA PHE A 452 -0.25 0.68 31.63
C PHE A 452 0.03 -0.23 32.84
N MET A 453 1.27 -0.26 33.33
CA MET A 453 1.60 -1.02 34.55
C MET A 453 0.82 -0.53 35.77
N ASN A 454 0.73 0.78 35.96
CA ASN A 454 -0.09 1.37 37.02
C ASN A 454 -1.57 0.99 36.89
N ALA A 455 -2.11 0.95 35.68
CA ALA A 455 -3.48 0.51 35.44
C ALA A 455 -3.69 -0.97 35.84
N LEU A 456 -2.75 -1.85 35.48
CA LEU A 456 -2.82 -3.27 35.90
C LEU A 456 -2.75 -3.44 37.41
N GLU A 457 -1.94 -2.64 38.10
CA GLU A 457 -1.83 -2.65 39.58
C GLU A 457 -3.11 -2.19 40.27
N ILE A 458 -3.93 -1.34 39.63
CA ILE A 458 -5.29 -0.99 40.12
C ILE A 458 -6.21 -2.22 40.02
N GLY A 459 -6.01 -3.08 39.04
CA GLY A 459 -6.70 -4.35 38.89
C GLY A 459 -7.50 -4.44 37.57
N MET A 460 -7.11 -5.37 36.72
CA MET A 460 -7.84 -5.72 35.50
C MET A 460 -8.58 -7.04 35.71
N PRO A 461 -9.90 -7.13 35.41
CA PRO A 461 -10.62 -8.39 35.48
C PRO A 461 -10.09 -9.41 34.47
N PRO A 462 -10.37 -10.72 34.62
CA PRO A 462 -10.15 -11.69 33.56
C PRO A 462 -10.79 -11.20 32.25
N THR A 463 -10.02 -11.14 31.18
CA THR A 463 -10.40 -10.48 29.93
C THR A 463 -9.91 -11.29 28.74
N GLY A 464 -10.74 -11.44 27.72
CA GLY A 464 -10.33 -11.90 26.40
C GLY A 464 -10.22 -10.72 25.45
N GLY A 465 -9.16 -10.68 24.65
CA GLY A 465 -8.93 -9.67 23.64
C GLY A 465 -8.60 -10.27 22.28
N ILE A 466 -8.88 -9.52 21.22
CA ILE A 466 -8.59 -9.93 19.84
C ILE A 466 -8.38 -8.73 18.94
N GLY A 467 -7.39 -8.84 18.05
CA GLY A 467 -7.14 -7.91 16.95
C GLY A 467 -7.45 -8.54 15.59
N PHE A 468 -8.20 -7.82 14.73
CA PHE A 468 -8.58 -8.26 13.39
C PHE A 468 -7.97 -7.36 12.32
N GLY A 469 -7.32 -7.95 11.33
CA GLY A 469 -6.90 -7.26 10.11
C GLY A 469 -8.10 -6.99 9.19
N ILE A 470 -8.70 -5.81 9.28
CA ILE A 470 -9.89 -5.45 8.49
C ILE A 470 -9.58 -5.40 6.99
N ASP A 471 -8.40 -4.95 6.61
CA ASP A 471 -8.00 -4.93 5.20
C ASP A 471 -7.89 -6.35 4.63
N ARG A 472 -7.29 -7.29 5.37
CA ARG A 472 -7.20 -8.71 4.98
C ARG A 472 -8.59 -9.35 4.88
N MET A 473 -9.49 -9.08 5.83
CA MET A 473 -10.89 -9.52 5.76
C MET A 473 -11.56 -8.99 4.49
N CYS A 474 -11.38 -7.71 4.15
CA CYS A 474 -11.91 -7.13 2.93
C CYS A 474 -11.32 -7.80 1.68
N MET A 475 -10.00 -8.07 1.64
CA MET A 475 -9.37 -8.76 0.53
C MET A 475 -10.01 -10.12 0.26
N LEU A 476 -10.19 -10.95 1.29
CA LEU A 476 -10.79 -12.27 1.14
C LEU A 476 -12.27 -12.20 0.72
N LEU A 477 -13.06 -11.33 1.34
CA LEU A 477 -14.50 -11.22 1.07
C LEU A 477 -14.82 -10.52 -0.26
N THR A 478 -13.84 -9.87 -0.90
CA THR A 478 -14.03 -9.18 -2.20
C THR A 478 -13.19 -9.78 -3.33
N ASP A 479 -12.50 -10.90 -3.10
CA ASP A 479 -11.58 -11.54 -4.04
C ASP A 479 -10.54 -10.55 -4.60
N SER A 480 -9.92 -9.78 -3.69
CA SER A 480 -8.92 -8.75 -4.03
C SER A 480 -7.53 -9.26 -3.73
N SER A 481 -6.67 -9.33 -4.74
CA SER A 481 -5.35 -9.99 -4.66
C SER A 481 -4.28 -9.20 -3.89
N ALA A 482 -4.48 -7.89 -3.72
CA ALA A 482 -3.54 -7.02 -3.02
C ALA A 482 -4.25 -6.06 -2.06
N ILE A 483 -3.58 -5.72 -0.95
CA ILE A 483 -4.10 -4.76 0.03
C ILE A 483 -4.41 -3.39 -0.62
N ARG A 484 -3.65 -3.01 -1.66
CA ARG A 484 -3.88 -1.78 -2.43
C ARG A 484 -5.21 -1.79 -3.19
N ASP A 485 -5.78 -2.95 -3.49
CA ASP A 485 -7.08 -3.06 -4.15
C ASP A 485 -8.22 -2.67 -3.22
N VAL A 486 -8.06 -2.89 -1.92
CA VAL A 486 -9.06 -2.56 -0.89
C VAL A 486 -8.78 -1.23 -0.17
N LEU A 487 -7.69 -0.53 -0.51
CA LEU A 487 -7.39 0.82 -0.04
C LEU A 487 -7.69 1.85 -1.14
N LEU A 488 -8.45 2.90 -0.80
CA LEU A 488 -8.79 3.96 -1.78
C LEU A 488 -7.53 4.67 -2.28
N PHE A 489 -6.66 5.07 -1.38
CA PHE A 489 -5.40 5.75 -1.67
C PHE A 489 -4.25 5.05 -0.94
N PRO A 490 -3.72 3.96 -1.51
CA PRO A 490 -2.60 3.23 -0.89
C PRO A 490 -1.31 4.06 -0.96
N THR A 491 -0.40 3.79 -0.04
CA THR A 491 0.94 4.37 -0.08
C THR A 491 1.70 3.87 -1.31
N MET A 492 2.26 4.81 -2.07
CA MET A 492 2.98 4.51 -3.31
C MET A 492 4.35 5.18 -3.28
N LYS A 493 5.38 4.52 -3.84
CA LYS A 493 6.69 5.17 -4.04
C LYS A 493 6.51 6.43 -4.89
N SER A 494 7.19 7.51 -4.50
CA SER A 494 7.19 8.75 -5.27
C SER A 494 7.73 8.49 -6.69
N GLN A 495 7.05 9.02 -7.70
CA GLN A 495 7.64 9.15 -9.02
C GLN A 495 8.59 10.34 -8.96
N GLY A 496 9.85 10.16 -9.37
CA GLY A 496 10.90 11.18 -9.21
C GLY A 496 10.46 12.59 -9.62
N ALA A 497 11.07 13.62 -9.02
CA ALA A 497 10.68 15.03 -9.13
C ALA A 497 10.49 15.54 -10.58
N ALA A 498 11.30 15.06 -11.52
CA ALA A 498 11.22 15.41 -12.94
C ALA A 498 9.86 15.06 -13.60
N LYS A 499 9.16 13.99 -13.13
CA LYS A 499 7.82 13.65 -13.65
C LYS A 499 6.71 14.50 -13.01
N ASN A 500 6.90 15.00 -11.78
CA ASN A 500 5.93 15.87 -11.12
C ASN A 500 5.97 17.28 -11.71
N GLU A 501 7.12 17.79 -12.13
CA GLU A 501 7.24 19.08 -12.81
C GLU A 501 6.56 19.07 -14.17
N ALA A 502 6.67 17.99 -14.95
CA ALA A 502 5.98 17.85 -16.23
C ALA A 502 4.45 17.81 -16.08
N ASN A 503 3.94 17.15 -15.03
CA ASN A 503 2.50 17.12 -14.75
C ASN A 503 1.98 18.47 -14.19
N ASN A 504 2.77 19.18 -13.38
CA ASN A 504 2.41 20.48 -12.85
C ASN A 504 2.56 21.61 -13.90
N ALA A 505 3.56 21.54 -14.78
CA ALA A 505 3.74 22.48 -15.89
C ALA A 505 2.62 22.35 -16.93
N ALA A 506 2.13 21.13 -17.20
CA ALA A 506 0.95 20.91 -18.04
C ALA A 506 -0.35 21.49 -17.43
N GLN A 507 -0.41 21.62 -16.09
CA GLN A 507 -1.54 22.24 -15.37
C GLN A 507 -1.44 23.78 -15.27
N ALA A 508 -0.23 24.34 -15.27
CA ALA A 508 -0.02 25.77 -14.99
C ALA A 508 0.06 26.68 -16.22
N GLY A 509 0.18 26.17 -17.43
CA GLY A 509 0.18 26.96 -18.67
C GLY A 509 1.36 27.97 -18.81
N VAL A 510 2.47 27.75 -18.09
CA VAL A 510 3.67 28.59 -18.15
C VAL A 510 4.76 27.85 -18.92
N THR A 511 5.13 28.37 -20.09
CA THR A 511 6.27 27.89 -20.88
C THR A 511 7.56 28.49 -20.31
N ALA A 512 8.39 27.66 -19.67
CA ALA A 512 9.81 27.94 -19.51
C ALA A 512 10.59 27.33 -20.69
N PRO A 513 11.71 27.91 -21.11
CA PRO A 513 12.48 27.39 -22.25
C PRO A 513 13.04 26.02 -21.94
N ALA A 514 12.82 25.09 -22.85
CA ALA A 514 13.34 23.73 -22.76
C ALA A 514 14.86 23.70 -22.98
N GLU A 515 15.63 23.23 -22.00
CA GLU A 515 16.90 22.60 -22.26
C GLU A 515 16.62 21.19 -22.81
N GLU A 516 17.27 20.87 -23.94
CA GLU A 516 17.11 19.58 -24.62
C GLU A 516 17.72 18.44 -23.79
N GLU A 517 16.89 17.68 -23.06
CA GLU A 517 17.32 16.38 -22.54
C GLU A 517 17.33 15.35 -23.67
N LYS A 518 18.49 14.69 -23.85
CA LYS A 518 18.61 13.52 -24.73
C LYS A 518 17.69 12.40 -24.24
N PRO A 519 16.92 11.73 -25.12
CA PRO A 519 16.02 10.64 -24.73
C PRO A 519 16.84 9.47 -24.18
N ALA A 520 16.42 8.92 -23.04
CA ALA A 520 16.98 7.68 -22.50
C ALA A 520 16.75 6.54 -23.51
N GLU A 521 17.84 5.99 -24.05
CA GLU A 521 17.81 4.82 -24.92
C GLU A 521 17.21 3.63 -24.16
N LYS A 522 16.23 2.96 -24.77
CA LYS A 522 15.69 1.71 -24.23
C LYS A 522 16.66 0.58 -24.53
N ILE A 523 17.34 0.11 -23.51
CA ILE A 523 18.25 -1.04 -23.61
C ILE A 523 17.41 -2.31 -23.87
N ASP A 524 17.77 -3.06 -24.92
CA ASP A 524 17.25 -4.40 -25.18
C ASP A 524 18.06 -5.42 -24.37
N PHE A 525 17.60 -5.76 -23.19
CA PHE A 525 18.30 -6.66 -22.26
C PHE A 525 18.56 -8.06 -22.84
N SER A 526 17.90 -8.46 -23.92
CA SER A 526 18.19 -9.74 -24.58
C SER A 526 19.54 -9.77 -25.30
N LYS A 527 20.12 -8.59 -25.54
CA LYS A 527 21.41 -8.39 -26.23
C LYS A 527 22.53 -7.94 -25.31
N VAL A 528 22.24 -7.82 -24.02
CA VAL A 528 23.21 -7.42 -22.99
C VAL A 528 23.92 -8.65 -22.45
N LYS A 529 25.26 -8.57 -22.38
CA LYS A 529 26.10 -9.54 -21.69
C LYS A 529 26.78 -8.88 -20.50
N VAL A 530 26.76 -9.55 -19.36
CA VAL A 530 27.48 -9.15 -18.15
C VAL A 530 28.54 -10.19 -17.82
N GLU A 531 29.63 -9.77 -17.16
CA GLU A 531 30.64 -10.70 -16.66
C GLU A 531 30.01 -11.67 -15.65
N PRO A 532 30.40 -12.96 -15.64
CA PRO A 532 29.92 -13.92 -14.66
C PRO A 532 30.39 -13.55 -13.25
N LEU A 533 29.58 -13.93 -12.25
CA LEU A 533 29.94 -13.73 -10.85
C LEU A 533 31.21 -14.51 -10.49
N PHE A 534 32.01 -13.97 -9.58
CA PHE A 534 33.13 -14.68 -9.02
C PHE A 534 32.65 -15.86 -8.16
N GLU A 535 33.32 -17.00 -8.28
CA GLU A 535 33.03 -18.20 -7.47
C GLU A 535 33.71 -18.16 -6.09
N GLU A 536 34.83 -17.40 -5.96
CA GLU A 536 35.53 -17.24 -4.68
C GLU A 536 34.82 -16.22 -3.79
N MET A 537 34.47 -16.64 -2.58
CA MET A 537 33.86 -15.76 -1.59
C MET A 537 34.92 -14.88 -0.94
N VAL A 538 34.59 -13.61 -0.73
CA VAL A 538 35.39 -12.65 0.06
C VAL A 538 34.81 -12.63 1.45
N ASP A 539 35.64 -12.91 2.47
CA ASP A 539 35.23 -12.83 3.87
C ASP A 539 34.91 -11.37 4.27
N PHE A 540 34.03 -11.21 5.25
CA PHE A 540 33.56 -9.91 5.71
C PHE A 540 34.69 -9.01 6.25
N ASP A 541 35.70 -9.60 6.93
CA ASP A 541 36.83 -8.85 7.49
C ASP A 541 37.71 -8.25 6.38
N THR A 542 37.83 -8.93 5.26
CA THR A 542 38.54 -8.44 4.08
C THR A 542 37.75 -7.35 3.38
N PHE A 543 36.45 -7.56 3.17
CA PHE A 543 35.55 -6.57 2.55
C PHE A 543 35.44 -5.28 3.40
N SER A 544 35.31 -5.40 4.71
CA SER A 544 35.13 -4.27 5.66
C SER A 544 36.34 -3.34 5.75
N LYS A 545 37.52 -3.77 5.25
CA LYS A 545 38.70 -2.93 5.12
C LYS A 545 38.62 -1.94 3.97
N SER A 546 37.67 -2.09 3.06
CA SER A 546 37.45 -1.16 1.95
C SER A 546 36.63 0.03 2.42
N ASP A 547 37.10 1.24 2.13
CA ASP A 547 36.43 2.49 2.52
C ASP A 547 35.78 3.13 1.29
N PHE A 548 34.47 2.83 1.10
CA PHE A 548 33.67 3.40 0.03
C PHE A 548 33.04 4.72 0.50
N ARG A 549 33.20 5.79 -0.29
CA ARG A 549 32.70 7.12 0.03
C ARG A 549 31.96 7.75 -1.15
N ALA A 550 30.96 8.56 -0.83
CA ALA A 550 30.44 9.55 -1.76
C ALA A 550 31.47 10.68 -1.92
N VAL A 551 31.86 10.99 -3.15
CA VAL A 551 32.85 12.02 -3.47
C VAL A 551 32.27 13.00 -4.48
N LYS A 552 32.43 14.31 -4.22
CA LYS A 552 31.88 15.35 -5.09
C LYS A 552 32.93 15.84 -6.09
N VAL A 553 32.57 15.89 -7.37
CA VAL A 553 33.51 16.35 -8.43
C VAL A 553 33.57 17.88 -8.39
N LYS A 554 34.72 18.43 -7.96
CA LYS A 554 35.04 19.86 -8.00
C LYS A 554 35.55 20.29 -9.39
N ALA A 555 36.38 19.45 -10.00
CA ALA A 555 36.89 19.66 -11.34
C ALA A 555 37.16 18.32 -12.03
N CYS A 556 37.04 18.29 -13.34
CA CYS A 556 37.40 17.17 -14.19
C CYS A 556 38.11 17.69 -15.42
N GLU A 557 39.26 17.11 -15.80
CA GLU A 557 40.05 17.54 -16.96
C GLU A 557 40.64 16.34 -17.71
N ALA A 558 40.74 16.46 -19.01
CA ALA A 558 41.43 15.46 -19.84
C ALA A 558 42.95 15.47 -19.58
N VAL A 559 43.54 14.29 -19.33
CA VAL A 559 44.98 14.18 -19.05
C VAL A 559 45.78 14.43 -20.34
N LYS A 560 46.65 15.46 -20.32
CA LYS A 560 47.53 15.75 -21.44
C LYS A 560 48.38 14.52 -21.81
N LYS A 561 48.38 14.13 -23.08
CA LYS A 561 49.04 12.94 -23.65
C LYS A 561 48.30 11.60 -23.40
N SER A 562 47.09 11.57 -22.88
CA SER A 562 46.26 10.40 -22.85
C SER A 562 44.90 10.66 -23.52
N LYS A 563 44.48 9.75 -24.41
CA LYS A 563 43.15 9.80 -25.02
C LYS A 563 42.07 9.08 -24.19
N LYS A 564 42.50 8.44 -23.08
CA LYS A 564 41.60 7.58 -22.29
C LYS A 564 41.37 8.08 -20.87
N LEU A 565 42.27 8.93 -20.32
CA LEU A 565 42.26 9.31 -18.92
C LEU A 565 41.61 10.66 -18.69
N LEU A 566 40.71 10.71 -17.73
CA LEU A 566 40.25 11.91 -17.08
C LEU A 566 40.87 12.02 -15.68
N GLN A 567 41.27 13.23 -15.28
CA GLN A 567 41.78 13.59 -13.97
C GLN A 567 40.65 14.27 -13.20
N PHE A 568 40.29 13.71 -12.06
CA PHE A 568 39.27 14.25 -11.15
C PHE A 568 39.93 14.94 -9.96
N THR A 569 39.42 16.10 -9.62
CA THR A 569 39.65 16.77 -8.34
C THR A 569 38.37 16.63 -7.53
N LEU A 570 38.42 15.87 -6.45
CA LEU A 570 37.25 15.40 -5.70
C LEU A 570 37.28 15.94 -4.26
N ASP A 571 36.10 16.34 -3.76
CA ASP A 571 35.86 16.53 -2.34
C ASP A 571 35.41 15.18 -1.75
N ASP A 572 36.13 14.67 -0.76
CA ASP A 572 35.84 13.44 -0.04
C ASP A 572 35.47 13.69 1.44
N GLY A 573 35.15 14.94 1.79
CA GLY A 573 34.79 15.36 3.15
C GLY A 573 35.96 15.54 4.11
N THR A 574 37.20 15.28 3.68
CA THR A 574 38.40 15.45 4.55
C THR A 574 38.92 16.89 4.61
N GLY A 575 38.41 17.77 3.75
CA GLY A 575 38.89 19.15 3.61
C GLY A 575 40.15 19.28 2.72
N ILE A 576 40.66 18.19 2.16
CA ILE A 576 41.80 18.16 1.23
C ILE A 576 41.29 17.52 -0.06
N ASP A 577 41.52 18.20 -1.18
CA ASP A 577 41.10 17.71 -2.49
C ASP A 577 41.82 16.41 -2.86
N ARG A 578 41.07 15.40 -3.23
CA ARG A 578 41.58 14.10 -3.66
C ARG A 578 41.71 14.05 -5.17
N THR A 579 42.82 13.56 -5.66
CA THR A 579 43.02 13.33 -7.11
C THR A 579 42.82 11.86 -7.44
N ILE A 580 41.92 11.58 -8.42
CA ILE A 580 41.73 10.24 -9.00
C ILE A 580 41.82 10.35 -10.52
N LEU A 581 42.51 9.41 -11.13
CA LEU A 581 42.55 9.25 -12.58
C LEU A 581 41.70 8.03 -12.97
N SER A 582 40.84 8.22 -13.98
CA SER A 582 39.99 7.14 -14.48
C SER A 582 40.03 7.05 -16.01
N GLY A 583 40.02 5.84 -16.56
CA GLY A 583 40.12 5.54 -17.97
C GLY A 583 38.83 5.70 -18.77
N ILE A 584 38.00 6.67 -18.45
CA ILE A 584 36.61 6.78 -18.92
C ILE A 584 36.37 7.91 -19.94
N HIS A 585 37.40 8.55 -20.47
CA HIS A 585 37.27 9.65 -21.45
C HIS A 585 36.61 9.24 -22.78
N ALA A 586 36.48 7.93 -23.03
CA ALA A 586 35.72 7.44 -24.19
C ALA A 586 34.20 7.44 -23.97
N TYR A 587 33.74 7.59 -22.72
CA TYR A 587 32.35 7.45 -22.29
C TYR A 587 31.74 8.74 -21.73
N TYR A 588 32.59 9.67 -21.23
CA TYR A 588 32.15 10.92 -20.58
C TYR A 588 33.05 12.09 -20.97
N GLU A 589 32.42 13.22 -21.22
CA GLU A 589 33.15 14.49 -21.35
C GLU A 589 33.34 15.12 -19.94
N PRO A 590 34.48 15.82 -19.69
CA PRO A 590 34.79 16.40 -18.39
C PRO A 590 33.70 17.30 -17.82
N GLU A 591 33.06 18.10 -18.66
CA GLU A 591 32.03 19.08 -18.28
C GLU A 591 30.76 18.43 -17.74
N GLU A 592 30.42 17.21 -18.17
CA GLU A 592 29.24 16.47 -17.75
C GLU A 592 29.34 15.96 -16.29
N LEU A 593 30.58 15.87 -15.79
CA LEU A 593 30.89 15.26 -14.50
C LEU A 593 31.10 16.28 -13.37
N VAL A 594 31.38 17.53 -13.67
CA VAL A 594 31.60 18.57 -12.66
C VAL A 594 30.29 18.82 -11.88
N GLY A 595 30.41 18.84 -10.56
CA GLY A 595 29.27 19.02 -9.63
C GLY A 595 28.52 17.73 -9.28
N LYS A 596 28.76 16.61 -9.95
CA LYS A 596 28.16 15.31 -9.65
C LYS A 596 28.77 14.67 -8.44
N THR A 597 27.98 13.82 -7.77
CA THR A 597 28.41 13.01 -6.63
C THR A 597 28.58 11.55 -7.06
N LEU A 598 29.82 11.06 -6.96
CA LEU A 598 30.22 9.73 -7.43
C LEU A 598 30.56 8.82 -6.24
N ILE A 599 30.65 7.52 -6.47
CA ILE A 599 31.15 6.56 -5.48
C ILE A 599 32.61 6.24 -5.79
N ALA A 600 33.46 6.34 -4.74
CA ALA A 600 34.87 5.98 -4.84
C ALA A 600 35.32 5.11 -3.67
N ILE A 601 36.27 4.20 -3.92
CA ILE A 601 37.06 3.58 -2.86
C ILE A 601 38.24 4.49 -2.58
N THR A 602 38.35 4.97 -1.33
CA THR A 602 39.22 6.08 -0.94
C THR A 602 40.50 5.64 -0.23
N ASN A 603 40.57 4.41 0.26
CA ASN A 603 41.71 3.90 1.02
C ASN A 603 42.65 2.98 0.22
N LEU A 604 42.66 3.12 -1.12
CA LEU A 604 43.67 2.49 -1.96
C LEU A 604 45.01 3.26 -1.89
N PRO A 605 46.15 2.56 -1.92
CA PRO A 605 47.46 3.22 -1.97
C PRO A 605 47.60 4.05 -3.25
N PRO A 606 48.26 5.23 -3.19
CA PRO A 606 48.51 6.06 -4.38
C PRO A 606 49.19 5.28 -5.52
N ARG A 607 48.65 5.44 -6.72
CA ARG A 607 49.22 4.82 -7.94
C ARG A 607 49.62 5.90 -8.94
N ALA A 608 50.89 5.96 -9.29
CA ALA A 608 51.37 6.90 -10.30
C ALA A 608 50.88 6.51 -11.69
N MET A 609 50.16 7.40 -12.37
CA MET A 609 49.65 7.24 -13.73
C MET A 609 49.98 8.50 -14.52
N MET A 610 50.78 8.39 -15.62
CA MET A 610 51.20 9.52 -16.44
C MET A 610 51.91 10.65 -15.65
N GLY A 611 52.56 10.31 -14.54
CA GLY A 611 53.26 11.27 -13.67
C GLY A 611 52.35 12.00 -12.64
N ILE A 612 51.12 11.56 -12.49
CA ILE A 612 50.13 12.05 -11.50
C ILE A 612 49.77 10.90 -10.58
N ASP A 613 49.74 11.14 -9.28
CA ASP A 613 49.33 10.14 -8.26
C ASP A 613 47.80 10.06 -8.18
N SER A 614 47.23 8.91 -8.55
CA SER A 614 45.81 8.60 -8.35
C SER A 614 45.61 8.00 -6.98
N CYS A 615 44.81 8.65 -6.13
CA CYS A 615 44.61 8.31 -4.70
C CYS A 615 43.23 7.71 -4.47
N GLY A 616 42.92 6.60 -5.13
CA GLY A 616 41.61 5.90 -5.04
C GLY A 616 41.14 5.43 -6.41
N MET A 617 39.90 4.94 -6.47
CA MET A 617 39.26 4.46 -7.69
C MET A 617 37.79 4.82 -7.70
N LEU A 618 37.28 5.36 -8.80
CA LEU A 618 35.86 5.56 -9.04
C LEU A 618 35.20 4.22 -9.39
N LEU A 619 34.00 3.99 -8.90
CA LEU A 619 33.25 2.77 -9.22
C LEU A 619 32.38 2.99 -10.47
N SER A 620 32.37 1.98 -11.34
CA SER A 620 31.55 1.96 -12.54
C SER A 620 31.01 0.56 -12.80
N ALA A 621 29.83 0.50 -13.41
CA ALA A 621 29.25 -0.73 -13.94
C ALA A 621 29.63 -0.84 -15.43
N ILE A 622 30.07 -2.02 -15.84
CA ILE A 622 30.45 -2.31 -17.21
C ILE A 622 29.61 -3.48 -17.72
N HIS A 623 29.12 -3.36 -18.95
CA HIS A 623 28.46 -4.44 -19.67
C HIS A 623 28.72 -4.31 -21.19
N GLU A 624 28.40 -5.37 -21.93
CA GLU A 624 28.48 -5.38 -23.40
C GLU A 624 27.06 -5.35 -23.97
N GLU A 625 26.81 -4.39 -24.87
CA GLU A 625 25.56 -4.27 -25.62
C GLU A 625 25.85 -4.30 -27.12
N GLU A 626 25.25 -5.25 -27.84
CA GLU A 626 25.46 -5.48 -29.27
C GLU A 626 26.94 -5.67 -29.67
N GLY A 627 27.80 -6.10 -28.74
CA GLY A 627 29.24 -6.30 -28.96
C GLY A 627 30.11 -5.07 -28.69
N GLU A 628 29.52 -3.99 -28.16
CA GLU A 628 30.23 -2.80 -27.71
C GLU A 628 30.22 -2.71 -26.18
N GLU A 629 31.36 -2.37 -25.58
CA GLU A 629 31.48 -2.12 -24.15
C GLU A 629 30.79 -0.79 -23.78
N LYS A 630 29.91 -0.84 -22.79
CA LYS A 630 29.25 0.31 -22.18
C LYS A 630 29.70 0.44 -20.73
N LEU A 631 30.05 1.65 -20.30
CA LEU A 631 30.50 1.96 -18.96
C LEU A 631 29.60 3.04 -18.36
N HIS A 632 29.13 2.79 -17.13
CA HIS A 632 28.31 3.74 -16.37
C HIS A 632 28.98 4.00 -15.02
N LEU A 633 29.33 5.26 -14.74
CA LEU A 633 29.78 5.66 -13.41
C LEU A 633 28.64 5.49 -12.39
N LEU A 634 28.97 4.96 -11.21
CA LEU A 634 28.01 4.88 -10.12
C LEU A 634 27.89 6.27 -9.48
N MET A 635 26.77 6.91 -9.72
CA MET A 635 26.40 8.23 -9.20
C MET A 635 25.34 8.08 -8.11
N VAL A 636 25.40 8.93 -7.10
CA VAL A 636 24.39 9.06 -6.06
C VAL A 636 23.80 10.46 -6.10
N ASP A 637 22.71 10.68 -5.38
CA ASP A 637 22.04 11.98 -5.33
C ASP A 637 23.00 13.08 -4.86
N ASP A 638 23.03 14.21 -5.58
CA ASP A 638 23.93 15.33 -5.31
C ASP A 638 23.66 16.03 -3.96
N HIS A 639 22.57 15.67 -3.26
CA HIS A 639 22.29 16.09 -1.87
C HIS A 639 23.09 15.29 -0.83
N ILE A 640 23.66 14.14 -1.21
CA ILE A 640 24.50 13.37 -0.30
C ILE A 640 25.81 14.14 -0.06
N PRO A 641 26.17 14.40 1.20
CA PRO A 641 27.37 15.17 1.51
C PRO A 641 28.64 14.41 1.10
N ALA A 642 29.64 15.16 0.61
CA ALA A 642 30.97 14.60 0.36
C ALA A 642 31.53 13.95 1.63
N GLY A 643 32.14 12.77 1.49
CA GLY A 643 32.67 11.97 2.58
C GLY A 643 31.66 11.02 3.26
N ALA A 644 30.38 11.03 2.85
CA ALA A 644 29.43 10.06 3.36
C ALA A 644 29.90 8.62 3.07
N LYS A 645 29.95 7.78 4.10
CA LYS A 645 30.39 6.39 4.00
C LYS A 645 29.29 5.52 3.44
N LEU A 646 29.63 4.60 2.55
CA LEU A 646 28.75 3.55 2.06
C LEU A 646 29.06 2.23 2.81
N TYR A 647 28.00 1.52 3.17
CA TYR A 647 28.05 0.24 3.88
C TYR A 647 27.50 -0.87 3.00
#